data_279857bb5768047d313223418ee125c2
#
_entry.id   279857bb5768047d313223418ee125c2
#
_cell.length_a   1.000
_cell.length_b   1.000
_cell.length_c   1.000
_cell.angle_alpha   90.00
_cell.angle_beta   90.00
_cell.angle_gamma   90.00
#
_symmetry.space_group_name_H-M   'P 1'
#
loop_
_entity.id
_entity.type
_entity.pdbx_description
1 polymer ?
#
loop_
_entity_poly.entity_id
_entity_poly.type
_entity_poly.pdbx_seq_one_letter_code
_entity_poly.pdbx_strand_id
1 'polypeptide(L)'
;MSRLSDIKLNKLNSLNNQGGFWYITKQNLVFRDLCFMAKILDAWNDSQVENFASFFDSHKCLPEYGELAALTPHRATKNCEYLGLTVPSERYSAQNLTPFYFALKDLCKGDFNRLSLYPDIINKQLERIFIDSSLNALYTSQIKICPFMFLFKILLLIGDITSSYKISIQEFKLFVATAQTWNDYFEVVESILRYRSDVNYKNHCDANLPKVADERYHILTQNHSQLEVTGTEISIKEGNVKSIRRKVSEYELNDALQSAEDIFSADFVSSNLQHIEQSYQPILTALRTKPFVLLAGISGTGKSRIVRELAFKSCPEELRDADGTTPGNYRMIEVKPNWHDSTELLGYYSNIGERYVFTDFVKFLVKAMQYPKVPFFVCLDEMNLAPVEQYFAEFLSVVETRKMVDGHIVTGALVKPEWFTKKYKGGFDPFVEVGLTKVPPTTSEGERNIAKQQTEVSDEQYVRQDIVDYLKEKGLTLPDNVFIVGTVNMDDTTHQFSRKVIDRAMTIEMNGGDLNAMFGGSAALEYLPEGDVWKIGLFRPRYVNADEVLAVHSDCAEQIRKQTVEKIEKINNELANTPFVVSYRVLNELVIYLGNLLDDAEYHDNGADEAFAEKVQQAFDAITLMKILPRVEGDDEMFSLKNDTETRLQKIQALFNADGDTSRKLKEMNDRLEQMQFTRFWP
;
A
#
# COMPACT_ATOMS: atom_id res chain seq x y z
N MET A 1 11.33 -6.52 -33.91
CA MET A 1 11.32 -5.11 -33.51
C MET A 1 10.75 -4.17 -34.58
N SER A 2 11.13 -4.22 -35.87
CA SER A 2 10.57 -3.31 -36.90
C SER A 2 9.07 -3.48 -37.18
N ARG A 3 8.51 -4.64 -36.92
CA ARG A 3 7.13 -5.00 -37.27
C ARG A 3 6.04 -4.36 -36.40
N LEU A 4 6.33 -4.10 -35.13
CA LEU A 4 5.37 -3.49 -34.19
C LEU A 4 5.17 -1.99 -34.44
N SER A 5 6.27 -1.28 -34.74
CA SER A 5 6.23 0.15 -35.07
C SER A 5 5.57 0.46 -36.41
N ASP A 6 5.70 -0.45 -37.41
CA ASP A 6 5.05 -0.31 -38.69
C ASP A 6 3.54 -0.60 -38.62
N ILE A 7 3.13 -1.52 -37.76
CA ILE A 7 1.72 -1.79 -37.46
C ILE A 7 1.07 -0.57 -36.79
N LYS A 8 1.78 0.13 -35.89
CA LYS A 8 1.26 1.30 -35.20
C LYS A 8 1.11 2.51 -36.12
N LEU A 9 2.04 2.72 -37.06
CA LEU A 9 1.90 3.77 -38.08
C LEU A 9 0.72 3.54 -39.01
N ASN A 10 0.49 2.31 -39.42
CA ASN A 10 -0.69 1.95 -40.20
C ASN A 10 -1.99 2.14 -39.43
N LYS A 11 -1.95 1.87 -38.13
CA LYS A 11 -3.05 2.09 -37.21
C LYS A 11 -3.32 3.59 -36.97
N LEU A 12 -2.29 4.43 -36.86
CA LEU A 12 -2.39 5.89 -36.81
C LEU A 12 -3.11 6.49 -38.00
N ASN A 13 -2.81 6.03 -39.20
CA ASN A 13 -3.47 6.44 -40.44
C ASN A 13 -4.96 6.07 -40.51
N SER A 14 -5.34 4.93 -39.94
CA SER A 14 -6.74 4.50 -39.82
C SER A 14 -7.51 5.21 -38.70
N LEU A 15 -6.82 5.63 -37.64
CA LEU A 15 -7.39 6.24 -36.46
C LEU A 15 -7.67 7.75 -36.59
N ASN A 16 -6.99 8.45 -37.51
CA ASN A 16 -7.20 9.88 -37.78
C ASN A 16 -8.65 10.25 -38.14
N ASN A 17 -9.45 9.26 -38.56
CA ASN A 17 -10.85 9.46 -38.92
C ASN A 17 -11.87 8.86 -37.94
N GLN A 18 -11.47 8.15 -36.87
CA GLN A 18 -12.36 7.31 -36.08
C GLN A 18 -12.21 7.43 -34.57
N GLY A 19 -11.66 8.51 -34.03
CA GLY A 19 -11.60 8.72 -32.58
C GLY A 19 -10.65 7.78 -31.82
N GLY A 20 -9.59 7.31 -32.45
CA GLY A 20 -8.62 6.38 -31.87
C GLY A 20 -7.57 7.02 -30.94
N PHE A 21 -7.80 8.29 -30.57
CA PHE A 21 -6.98 8.99 -29.58
C PHE A 21 -7.79 9.22 -28.34
N TRP A 22 -7.19 8.96 -27.19
CA TRP A 22 -7.79 9.39 -25.94
C TRP A 22 -7.31 10.80 -25.56
N TYR A 23 -8.20 11.57 -24.95
CA TYR A 23 -7.91 12.85 -24.33
C TYR A 23 -8.92 13.10 -23.23
N ILE A 24 -8.51 13.79 -22.18
CA ILE A 24 -9.36 13.91 -20.99
C ILE A 24 -10.41 14.98 -21.16
N THR A 25 -10.23 16.09 -21.74
CA THR A 25 -11.27 17.07 -22.11
C THR A 25 -10.78 18.06 -23.15
N LYS A 26 -11.71 18.83 -23.72
CA LYS A 26 -11.38 19.84 -24.71
C LYS A 26 -10.91 21.19 -24.13
N GLN A 27 -10.82 21.36 -22.80
CA GLN A 27 -10.51 22.66 -22.20
C GLN A 27 -9.64 22.60 -20.96
N ASN A 28 -8.81 23.65 -20.79
CA ASN A 28 -7.77 23.78 -19.79
C ASN A 28 -8.25 24.02 -18.35
N LEU A 29 -9.50 24.38 -18.13
CA LEU A 29 -9.98 24.89 -16.84
C LEU A 29 -10.43 23.81 -15.85
N VAL A 30 -10.64 22.58 -16.31
CA VAL A 30 -11.40 21.56 -15.59
C VAL A 30 -10.77 21.13 -14.30
N PHE A 31 -9.48 20.85 -14.32
CA PHE A 31 -8.80 20.23 -13.18
C PHE A 31 -8.24 21.24 -12.18
N ARG A 32 -8.05 22.49 -12.62
CA ARG A 32 -7.72 23.60 -11.72
C ARG A 32 -8.85 23.95 -10.77
N ASP A 33 -10.10 23.66 -11.19
CA ASP A 33 -11.28 24.22 -10.59
C ASP A 33 -12.19 23.17 -9.95
N LEU A 34 -11.61 22.02 -9.50
CA LEU A 34 -12.37 21.04 -8.72
C LEU A 34 -13.13 21.70 -7.57
N CYS A 35 -12.49 22.65 -6.90
CA CYS A 35 -13.12 23.44 -5.85
C CYS A 35 -14.35 24.22 -6.34
N PHE A 36 -14.21 24.95 -7.47
CA PHE A 36 -15.32 25.74 -8.02
C PHE A 36 -16.44 24.87 -8.58
N MET A 37 -16.09 23.75 -9.20
CA MET A 37 -17.07 22.77 -9.68
C MET A 37 -17.84 22.13 -8.53
N ALA A 38 -17.16 21.78 -7.44
CA ALA A 38 -17.80 21.23 -6.25
C ALA A 38 -18.72 22.28 -5.58
N LYS A 39 -18.29 23.54 -5.49
CA LYS A 39 -19.12 24.65 -4.95
C LYS A 39 -20.39 24.86 -5.73
N ILE A 40 -20.30 24.95 -7.07
CA ILE A 40 -21.49 25.20 -7.88
C ILE A 40 -22.44 24.01 -7.91
N LEU A 41 -21.91 22.80 -7.80
CA LEU A 41 -22.71 21.58 -7.61
C LEU A 41 -23.43 21.59 -6.25
N ASP A 42 -22.76 22.04 -5.20
CA ASP A 42 -23.32 22.12 -3.85
C ASP A 42 -24.47 23.13 -3.82
N ALA A 43 -24.24 24.31 -4.37
CA ALA A 43 -25.27 25.34 -4.49
C ALA A 43 -26.49 24.90 -5.34
N TRP A 44 -26.22 24.12 -6.41
CA TRP A 44 -27.28 23.53 -7.21
C TRP A 44 -28.08 22.48 -6.43
N ASN A 45 -27.39 21.59 -5.72
CA ASN A 45 -28.03 20.54 -4.92
C ASN A 45 -28.95 21.10 -3.84
N ASP A 46 -28.58 22.23 -3.25
CA ASP A 46 -29.40 22.97 -2.28
C ASP A 46 -30.51 23.80 -2.93
N SER A 47 -30.52 23.93 -4.26
CA SER A 47 -31.53 24.70 -5.01
C SER A 47 -32.76 23.85 -5.36
N GLN A 48 -33.83 24.52 -5.80
CA GLN A 48 -35.06 23.88 -6.32
C GLN A 48 -34.99 23.64 -7.83
N VAL A 49 -33.83 23.87 -8.48
CA VAL A 49 -33.67 23.77 -9.94
C VAL A 49 -33.33 22.32 -10.32
N GLU A 50 -34.21 21.65 -11.08
CA GLU A 50 -34.02 20.26 -11.46
C GLU A 50 -32.80 20.02 -12.39
N ASN A 51 -32.47 20.99 -13.25
CA ASN A 51 -31.46 20.84 -14.29
C ASN A 51 -30.20 21.62 -13.96
N PHE A 52 -29.10 20.87 -13.70
CA PHE A 52 -27.83 21.50 -13.41
C PHE A 52 -27.31 22.43 -14.50
N ALA A 53 -27.49 22.09 -15.78
CA ALA A 53 -26.99 22.93 -16.87
C ALA A 53 -27.65 24.30 -16.89
N SER A 54 -28.95 24.37 -16.58
CA SER A 54 -29.69 25.66 -16.48
C SER A 54 -29.23 26.44 -15.25
N PHE A 55 -29.05 25.80 -14.13
CA PHE A 55 -28.52 26.43 -12.91
C PHE A 55 -27.10 26.96 -13.15
N PHE A 56 -26.25 26.16 -13.74
CA PHE A 56 -24.86 26.53 -14.06
C PHE A 56 -24.82 27.80 -14.95
N ASP A 57 -25.60 27.84 -16.03
CA ASP A 57 -25.55 28.96 -16.98
C ASP A 57 -25.98 30.28 -16.33
N SER A 58 -26.89 30.23 -15.36
CA SER A 58 -27.35 31.42 -14.64
C SER A 58 -26.42 31.90 -13.52
N HIS A 59 -25.57 31.02 -12.98
CA HIS A 59 -24.75 31.30 -11.80
C HIS A 59 -23.23 31.36 -12.08
N LYS A 60 -22.72 30.75 -13.16
CA LYS A 60 -21.29 30.63 -13.49
C LYS A 60 -20.51 31.95 -13.52
N CYS A 61 -21.18 33.09 -13.71
CA CYS A 61 -20.52 34.40 -13.75
C CYS A 61 -20.41 35.08 -12.37
N LEU A 62 -20.90 34.44 -11.31
CA LEU A 62 -20.76 34.97 -9.95
C LEU A 62 -19.30 34.86 -9.49
N PRO A 63 -18.76 35.85 -8.78
CA PRO A 63 -17.34 35.90 -8.38
C PRO A 63 -16.89 34.72 -7.55
N GLU A 64 -17.79 34.10 -6.80
CA GLU A 64 -17.53 32.94 -5.93
C GLU A 64 -17.17 31.66 -6.70
N TYR A 65 -17.47 31.58 -8.00
CA TYR A 65 -17.18 30.45 -8.87
C TYR A 65 -15.98 30.72 -9.81
N GLY A 66 -15.26 31.81 -9.60
CA GLY A 66 -13.98 32.09 -10.26
C GLY A 66 -14.06 32.11 -11.79
N GLU A 67 -13.23 31.31 -12.45
CA GLU A 67 -13.11 31.31 -13.93
C GLU A 67 -14.13 30.43 -14.66
N LEU A 68 -15.14 29.88 -13.99
CA LEU A 68 -16.14 29.01 -14.62
C LEU A 68 -16.97 29.71 -15.67
N ALA A 69 -16.99 31.06 -15.69
CA ALA A 69 -17.71 31.88 -16.66
C ALA A 69 -17.40 31.52 -18.13
N ALA A 70 -16.18 31.06 -18.42
CA ALA A 70 -15.75 30.65 -19.75
C ALA A 70 -16.31 29.29 -20.20
N LEU A 71 -16.89 28.50 -19.29
CA LEU A 71 -17.41 27.17 -19.59
C LEU A 71 -18.83 27.24 -20.16
N THR A 72 -19.14 26.38 -21.11
CA THR A 72 -20.51 26.11 -21.51
C THR A 72 -21.16 25.10 -20.56
N PRO A 73 -22.50 25.14 -20.38
CA PRO A 73 -23.18 24.16 -19.50
C PRO A 73 -22.84 22.69 -19.82
N HIS A 74 -22.84 22.33 -21.12
CA HIS A 74 -22.49 20.98 -21.53
C HIS A 74 -21.06 20.56 -21.12
N ARG A 75 -20.10 21.48 -21.16
CA ARG A 75 -18.73 21.24 -20.75
C ARG A 75 -18.61 21.13 -19.24
N ALA A 76 -19.32 21.98 -18.49
CA ALA A 76 -19.36 21.87 -17.03
C ALA A 76 -19.90 20.53 -16.59
N THR A 77 -20.96 20.06 -17.21
CA THR A 77 -21.53 18.72 -17.00
C THR A 77 -20.49 17.62 -17.19
N LYS A 78 -19.83 17.62 -18.37
CA LYS A 78 -18.80 16.61 -18.65
C LYS A 78 -17.59 16.70 -17.70
N ASN A 79 -17.28 17.90 -17.24
CA ASN A 79 -16.21 18.11 -16.28
C ASN A 79 -16.51 17.48 -14.92
N CYS A 80 -17.75 17.61 -14.44
CA CYS A 80 -18.19 16.96 -13.21
C CYS A 80 -18.08 15.41 -13.31
N GLU A 81 -18.44 14.84 -14.47
CA GLU A 81 -18.31 13.40 -14.74
C GLU A 81 -16.83 12.98 -14.74
N TYR A 82 -15.96 13.68 -15.47
CA TYR A 82 -14.52 13.37 -15.51
C TYR A 82 -13.81 13.56 -14.17
N LEU A 83 -14.29 14.48 -13.33
CA LEU A 83 -13.78 14.67 -11.97
C LEU A 83 -14.37 13.70 -10.96
N GLY A 84 -15.33 12.86 -11.38
CA GLY A 84 -15.98 11.91 -10.50
C GLY A 84 -16.98 12.52 -9.52
N LEU A 85 -17.40 13.76 -9.72
CA LEU A 85 -18.38 14.44 -8.87
C LEU A 85 -19.81 14.00 -9.14
N THR A 86 -20.09 13.63 -10.40
CA THR A 86 -21.41 13.13 -10.83
C THR A 86 -21.25 11.90 -11.72
N VAL A 87 -22.21 10.99 -11.68
CA VAL A 87 -22.27 9.88 -12.64
C VAL A 87 -22.77 10.37 -14.00
N PRO A 88 -22.36 9.72 -15.13
CA PRO A 88 -22.87 10.07 -16.45
C PRO A 88 -24.39 9.94 -16.51
N SER A 89 -25.06 11.04 -16.84
CA SER A 89 -26.52 11.09 -16.96
C SER A 89 -26.95 12.23 -17.90
N GLU A 90 -28.12 12.08 -18.52
CA GLU A 90 -28.74 13.15 -19.30
C GLU A 90 -29.34 14.26 -18.41
N ARG A 91 -29.69 13.90 -17.17
CA ARG A 91 -30.27 14.84 -16.18
C ARG A 91 -29.47 14.75 -14.87
N TYR A 92 -29.08 15.90 -14.37
CA TYR A 92 -28.41 16.03 -13.10
C TYR A 92 -29.42 16.32 -11.99
N SER A 93 -29.50 15.39 -11.05
CA SER A 93 -30.26 15.52 -9.81
C SER A 93 -29.35 15.21 -8.62
N ALA A 94 -29.82 15.46 -7.41
CA ALA A 94 -29.07 15.09 -6.19
C ALA A 94 -28.67 13.60 -6.15
N GLN A 95 -29.46 12.72 -6.76
CA GLN A 95 -29.21 11.28 -6.86
C GLN A 95 -28.04 10.92 -7.79
N ASN A 96 -27.62 11.84 -8.64
CA ASN A 96 -26.51 11.65 -9.56
C ASN A 96 -25.15 12.07 -8.96
N LEU A 97 -25.15 12.67 -7.77
CA LEU A 97 -23.94 12.98 -7.03
C LEU A 97 -23.29 11.67 -6.53
N THR A 98 -21.98 11.62 -6.58
CA THR A 98 -21.23 10.40 -6.28
C THR A 98 -20.86 10.29 -4.81
N PRO A 99 -20.53 9.08 -4.31
CA PRO A 99 -19.90 8.93 -3.00
C PRO A 99 -18.63 9.80 -2.84
N PHE A 100 -17.84 9.97 -3.89
CA PHE A 100 -16.68 10.87 -3.88
C PHE A 100 -17.06 12.33 -3.58
N TYR A 101 -18.11 12.85 -4.20
CA TYR A 101 -18.59 14.22 -3.92
C TYR A 101 -18.97 14.37 -2.43
N PHE A 102 -19.74 13.45 -1.87
CA PHE A 102 -20.17 13.54 -0.47
C PHE A 102 -18.99 13.44 0.49
N ALA A 103 -18.06 12.52 0.25
CA ALA A 103 -16.84 12.41 1.04
C ALA A 103 -15.97 13.69 0.96
N LEU A 104 -15.90 14.31 -0.21
CA LEU A 104 -15.20 15.57 -0.40
C LEU A 104 -15.88 16.71 0.38
N LYS A 105 -17.22 16.76 0.38
CA LYS A 105 -18.01 17.73 1.16
C LYS A 105 -17.77 17.57 2.66
N ASP A 106 -17.75 16.34 3.16
CA ASP A 106 -17.48 16.01 4.56
C ASP A 106 -16.05 16.38 4.97
N LEU A 107 -15.06 16.02 4.14
CA LEU A 107 -13.66 16.41 4.35
C LEU A 107 -13.48 17.92 4.47
N CYS A 108 -14.14 18.66 3.59
CA CYS A 108 -14.11 20.11 3.57
C CYS A 108 -15.03 20.76 4.64
N LYS A 109 -15.77 19.98 5.40
CA LYS A 109 -16.79 20.46 6.37
C LYS A 109 -17.77 21.44 5.73
N GLY A 110 -18.21 21.16 4.50
CA GLY A 110 -19.11 21.99 3.72
C GLY A 110 -18.47 23.23 3.05
N ASP A 111 -17.22 23.55 3.33
CA ASP A 111 -16.49 24.64 2.68
C ASP A 111 -15.41 24.15 1.72
N PHE A 112 -15.72 24.04 0.44
CA PHE A 112 -14.80 23.55 -0.58
C PHE A 112 -13.55 24.43 -0.81
N ASN A 113 -13.46 25.66 -0.25
CA ASN A 113 -12.21 26.42 -0.26
C ASN A 113 -11.10 25.68 0.48
N ARG A 114 -11.46 24.83 1.43
CA ARG A 114 -10.53 23.99 2.22
C ARG A 114 -9.86 22.89 1.39
N LEU A 115 -10.32 22.63 0.16
CA LEU A 115 -9.61 21.72 -0.76
C LEU A 115 -8.17 22.14 -1.03
N SER A 116 -7.84 23.42 -0.92
CA SER A 116 -6.46 23.90 -1.00
C SER A 116 -5.53 23.30 0.08
N LEU A 117 -6.12 22.82 1.18
CA LEU A 117 -5.38 22.13 2.25
C LEU A 117 -5.09 20.67 1.91
N TYR A 118 -5.68 20.13 0.84
CA TYR A 118 -5.59 18.72 0.45
C TYR A 118 -5.13 18.53 -1.01
N PRO A 119 -3.94 19.05 -1.40
CA PRO A 119 -3.47 18.98 -2.80
C PRO A 119 -3.30 17.53 -3.29
N ASP A 120 -3.01 16.60 -2.40
CA ASP A 120 -2.86 15.18 -2.76
C ASP A 120 -4.17 14.51 -3.16
N ILE A 121 -5.31 15.00 -2.68
CA ILE A 121 -6.62 14.50 -3.10
C ILE A 121 -6.85 14.80 -4.58
N ILE A 122 -6.45 15.97 -5.03
CA ILE A 122 -6.55 16.36 -6.46
C ILE A 122 -5.66 15.44 -7.30
N ASN A 123 -4.41 15.24 -6.89
CA ASN A 123 -3.50 14.34 -7.58
C ASN A 123 -4.03 12.90 -7.63
N LYS A 124 -4.48 12.36 -6.50
CA LYS A 124 -5.05 11.01 -6.42
C LYS A 124 -6.31 10.85 -7.28
N GLN A 125 -7.17 11.87 -7.32
CA GLN A 125 -8.36 11.83 -8.18
C GLN A 125 -7.98 11.83 -9.67
N LEU A 126 -6.98 12.63 -10.07
CA LEU A 126 -6.46 12.63 -11.44
C LEU A 126 -5.83 11.29 -11.81
N GLU A 127 -5.10 10.68 -10.88
CA GLU A 127 -4.46 9.37 -11.04
C GLU A 127 -5.46 8.22 -11.18
N ARG A 128 -6.72 8.41 -10.81
CA ARG A 128 -7.81 7.41 -10.90
C ARG A 128 -8.64 7.54 -12.17
N ILE A 129 -8.44 8.59 -12.97
CA ILE A 129 -9.16 8.71 -14.23
C ILE A 129 -8.84 7.51 -15.11
N PHE A 130 -9.86 6.71 -15.41
CA PHE A 130 -9.78 5.57 -16.30
C PHE A 130 -10.64 5.83 -17.55
N ILE A 131 -10.06 5.72 -18.71
CA ILE A 131 -10.73 5.97 -19.98
C ILE A 131 -11.13 4.67 -20.61
N ASP A 132 -12.44 4.50 -20.83
CA ASP A 132 -13.02 3.43 -21.64
C ASP A 132 -14.22 3.95 -22.44
N SER A 133 -14.88 3.06 -23.17
CA SER A 133 -16.04 3.41 -24.00
C SER A 133 -17.29 3.84 -23.19
N SER A 134 -17.35 3.56 -21.89
CA SER A 134 -18.47 3.95 -21.03
C SER A 134 -18.48 5.46 -20.73
N LEU A 135 -17.31 6.07 -20.59
CA LEU A 135 -17.17 7.52 -20.38
C LEU A 135 -17.46 8.34 -21.62
N ASN A 136 -17.11 7.83 -22.80
CA ASN A 136 -17.32 8.55 -24.05
C ASN A 136 -17.53 7.58 -25.21
N ALA A 137 -18.71 7.59 -25.80
CA ALA A 137 -19.06 6.76 -26.95
C ALA A 137 -18.19 7.00 -28.21
N LEU A 138 -17.36 8.06 -28.22
CA LEU A 138 -16.37 8.28 -29.27
C LEU A 138 -15.13 7.39 -29.13
N TYR A 139 -14.90 6.78 -27.94
CA TYR A 139 -13.81 5.84 -27.76
C TYR A 139 -14.19 4.47 -28.29
N THR A 140 -13.21 3.81 -28.90
CA THR A 140 -13.39 2.42 -29.31
C THR A 140 -13.45 1.52 -28.06
N SER A 141 -14.18 0.42 -28.14
CA SER A 141 -14.25 -0.56 -27.04
C SER A 141 -12.91 -1.19 -26.66
N GLN A 142 -11.85 -0.92 -27.43
CA GLN A 142 -10.50 -1.41 -27.15
C GLN A 142 -9.70 -0.49 -26.21
N ILE A 143 -10.12 0.78 -26.04
CA ILE A 143 -9.42 1.73 -25.16
C ILE A 143 -9.81 1.43 -23.73
N LYS A 144 -8.82 1.03 -22.92
CA LYS A 144 -8.90 0.80 -21.49
C LYS A 144 -7.58 1.25 -20.86
N ILE A 145 -7.51 2.50 -20.44
CA ILE A 145 -6.25 3.09 -20.02
C ILE A 145 -6.44 4.12 -18.89
N CYS A 146 -5.51 4.12 -17.93
CA CYS A 146 -5.36 5.17 -16.94
C CYS A 146 -4.31 6.18 -17.44
N PRO A 147 -4.69 7.39 -17.89
CA PRO A 147 -3.81 8.31 -18.57
C PRO A 147 -2.59 8.73 -17.76
N PHE A 148 -2.78 9.08 -16.48
CA PHE A 148 -1.69 9.56 -15.65
C PHE A 148 -0.71 8.44 -15.31
N MET A 149 -1.19 7.27 -14.91
CA MET A 149 -0.34 6.14 -14.59
C MET A 149 0.44 5.66 -15.81
N PHE A 150 -0.21 5.62 -16.99
CA PHE A 150 0.43 5.26 -18.23
C PHE A 150 1.53 6.26 -18.62
N LEU A 151 1.25 7.57 -18.53
CA LEU A 151 2.24 8.62 -18.77
C LEU A 151 3.44 8.50 -17.81
N PHE A 152 3.18 8.27 -16.53
CA PHE A 152 4.24 8.05 -15.54
C PHE A 152 5.13 6.86 -15.90
N LYS A 153 4.51 5.73 -16.29
CA LYS A 153 5.26 4.54 -16.74
C LYS A 153 6.17 4.85 -17.91
N ILE A 154 5.66 5.55 -18.92
CA ILE A 154 6.46 5.95 -20.10
C ILE A 154 7.62 6.86 -19.71
N LEU A 155 7.36 7.90 -18.91
CA LEU A 155 8.40 8.83 -18.47
C LEU A 155 9.49 8.14 -17.65
N LEU A 156 9.13 7.21 -16.77
CA LEU A 156 10.09 6.43 -16.00
C LEU A 156 10.97 5.56 -16.91
N LEU A 157 10.37 4.80 -17.81
CA LEU A 157 11.13 3.91 -18.70
C LEU A 157 12.05 4.69 -19.65
N ILE A 158 11.58 5.80 -20.21
CA ILE A 158 12.42 6.69 -21.02
C ILE A 158 13.57 7.25 -20.20
N GLY A 159 13.30 7.68 -18.97
CA GLY A 159 14.32 8.22 -18.06
C GLY A 159 15.37 7.19 -17.67
N ASP A 160 14.96 5.95 -17.40
CA ASP A 160 15.87 4.87 -17.04
C ASP A 160 16.80 4.49 -18.21
N ILE A 161 16.34 4.63 -19.45
CA ILE A 161 17.14 4.33 -20.66
C ILE A 161 18.01 5.52 -21.08
N THR A 162 17.47 6.75 -20.97
CA THR A 162 18.12 7.95 -21.55
C THR A 162 18.73 8.89 -20.50
N SER A 163 18.57 8.58 -19.21
CA SER A 163 18.89 9.47 -18.07
C SER A 163 18.11 10.80 -18.08
N SER A 164 16.98 10.86 -18.78
CA SER A 164 16.15 12.06 -18.88
C SER A 164 14.66 11.70 -18.86
N TYR A 165 13.98 12.02 -17.77
CA TYR A 165 12.57 11.67 -17.50
C TYR A 165 11.61 12.62 -18.23
N LYS A 166 11.75 12.73 -19.55
CA LYS A 166 10.95 13.65 -20.37
C LYS A 166 10.64 13.11 -21.75
N ILE A 167 9.50 13.55 -22.29
CA ILE A 167 9.06 13.33 -23.66
C ILE A 167 8.56 14.66 -24.28
N SER A 168 8.58 14.76 -25.59
CA SER A 168 7.97 15.92 -26.27
C SER A 168 6.44 15.75 -26.40
N ILE A 169 5.72 16.87 -26.56
CA ILE A 169 4.29 16.85 -26.87
C ILE A 169 4.01 16.12 -28.18
N GLN A 170 4.90 16.17 -29.15
CA GLN A 170 4.78 15.41 -30.39
C GLN A 170 4.87 13.91 -30.12
N GLU A 171 5.82 13.46 -29.31
CA GLU A 171 5.95 12.05 -28.92
C GLU A 171 4.71 11.59 -28.12
N PHE A 172 4.19 12.46 -27.24
CA PHE A 172 2.94 12.17 -26.55
C PHE A 172 1.78 11.93 -27.53
N LYS A 173 1.56 12.84 -28.50
CA LYS A 173 0.50 12.72 -29.51
C LYS A 173 0.64 11.50 -30.38
N LEU A 174 1.87 11.22 -30.86
CA LEU A 174 2.13 10.12 -31.78
C LEU A 174 2.02 8.74 -31.13
N PHE A 175 2.48 8.61 -29.89
CA PHE A 175 2.71 7.31 -29.28
C PHE A 175 1.92 7.08 -28.00
N VAL A 176 1.91 8.02 -27.06
CA VAL A 176 1.24 7.85 -25.77
C VAL A 176 -0.28 7.91 -25.95
N ALA A 177 -0.79 8.96 -26.57
CA ALA A 177 -2.23 9.16 -26.75
C ALA A 177 -2.89 8.14 -27.69
N THR A 178 -2.11 7.33 -28.39
CA THR A 178 -2.60 6.27 -29.30
C THR A 178 -2.55 4.88 -28.67
N ALA A 179 -2.02 4.74 -27.48
CA ALA A 179 -2.07 3.50 -26.72
C ALA A 179 -3.52 3.14 -26.40
N GLN A 180 -3.84 1.88 -26.37
CA GLN A 180 -5.21 1.41 -26.10
C GLN A 180 -5.33 0.76 -24.72
N THR A 181 -4.26 0.10 -24.27
CA THR A 181 -4.22 -0.63 -23.02
C THR A 181 -2.92 -0.35 -22.28
N TRP A 182 -2.88 -0.74 -21.02
CA TRP A 182 -1.65 -0.68 -20.22
C TRP A 182 -0.47 -1.38 -20.89
N ASN A 183 -0.69 -2.56 -21.45
CA ASN A 183 0.37 -3.38 -22.03
C ASN A 183 1.05 -2.76 -23.26
N ASP A 184 0.49 -1.70 -23.84
CA ASP A 184 1.09 -0.99 -24.95
C ASP A 184 2.33 -0.16 -24.57
N TYR A 185 2.66 -0.04 -23.27
CA TYR A 185 3.76 0.79 -22.79
C TYR A 185 5.10 0.44 -23.43
N PHE A 186 5.35 -0.85 -23.65
CA PHE A 186 6.60 -1.31 -24.24
C PHE A 186 6.76 -0.85 -25.70
N GLU A 187 5.69 -1.01 -26.49
CA GLU A 187 5.65 -0.54 -27.89
C GLU A 187 5.78 0.99 -27.97
N VAL A 188 5.18 1.73 -27.04
CA VAL A 188 5.26 3.19 -26.97
C VAL A 188 6.69 3.64 -26.70
N VAL A 189 7.38 3.04 -25.73
CA VAL A 189 8.78 3.36 -25.39
C VAL A 189 9.70 3.07 -26.58
N GLU A 190 9.57 1.89 -27.19
CA GLU A 190 10.35 1.53 -28.38
C GLU A 190 10.13 2.52 -29.53
N SER A 191 8.89 2.92 -29.78
CA SER A 191 8.54 3.89 -30.81
C SER A 191 9.15 5.27 -30.56
N ILE A 192 9.14 5.74 -29.32
CA ILE A 192 9.76 7.02 -28.92
C ILE A 192 11.28 6.96 -29.14
N LEU A 193 11.93 5.89 -28.70
CA LEU A 193 13.38 5.75 -28.88
C LEU A 193 13.77 5.69 -30.35
N ARG A 194 12.99 4.99 -31.18
CA ARG A 194 13.19 4.94 -32.61
C ARG A 194 12.95 6.31 -33.27
N TYR A 195 11.91 7.03 -32.85
CA TYR A 195 11.61 8.38 -33.33
C TYR A 195 12.77 9.35 -33.07
N ARG A 196 13.48 9.18 -31.95
CA ARG A 196 14.67 10.00 -31.60
C ARG A 196 15.92 9.62 -32.37
N SER A 197 16.06 8.36 -32.78
CA SER A 197 17.29 7.83 -33.38
C SER A 197 17.24 7.63 -34.90
N ASP A 198 16.07 7.46 -35.51
CA ASP A 198 15.88 7.16 -36.92
C ASP A 198 15.18 8.34 -37.64
N VAL A 199 15.94 9.10 -38.42
CA VAL A 199 15.46 10.29 -39.13
C VAL A 199 14.35 9.95 -40.16
N ASN A 200 14.44 8.80 -40.81
CA ASN A 200 13.41 8.40 -41.79
C ASN A 200 12.10 8.04 -41.10
N TYR A 201 12.19 7.33 -39.98
CA TYR A 201 11.02 7.00 -39.14
C TYR A 201 10.41 8.29 -38.55
N LYS A 202 11.22 9.23 -38.10
CA LYS A 202 10.77 10.53 -37.59
C LYS A 202 9.99 11.31 -38.67
N ASN A 203 10.56 11.47 -39.86
CA ASN A 203 9.92 12.18 -40.96
C ASN A 203 8.56 11.54 -41.33
N HIS A 204 8.50 10.21 -41.33
CA HIS A 204 7.26 9.49 -41.61
C HIS A 204 6.22 9.70 -40.51
N CYS A 205 6.61 9.67 -39.22
CA CYS A 205 5.73 9.95 -38.10
C CYS A 205 5.21 11.40 -38.13
N ASP A 206 6.09 12.38 -38.38
CA ASP A 206 5.72 13.79 -38.44
C ASP A 206 4.72 14.09 -39.58
N ALA A 207 4.84 13.41 -40.71
CA ALA A 207 3.88 13.50 -41.80
C ALA A 207 2.48 12.97 -41.42
N ASN A 208 2.39 12.10 -40.45
CA ASN A 208 1.16 11.48 -39.94
C ASN A 208 0.74 11.98 -38.57
N LEU A 209 1.27 13.12 -38.10
CA LEU A 209 0.98 13.68 -36.80
C LEU A 209 -0.54 13.95 -36.65
N PRO A 210 -1.16 13.47 -35.57
CA PRO A 210 -2.57 13.71 -35.32
C PRO A 210 -2.90 15.21 -35.26
N LYS A 211 -3.92 15.62 -35.97
CA LYS A 211 -4.43 17.03 -35.99
C LYS A 211 -5.23 17.33 -34.72
N VAL A 212 -4.60 17.23 -33.58
CA VAL A 212 -5.20 17.54 -32.29
C VAL A 212 -4.48 18.75 -31.70
N ALA A 213 -5.26 19.73 -31.23
CA ALA A 213 -4.70 20.91 -30.62
C ALA A 213 -3.87 20.58 -29.37
N ASP A 214 -2.73 21.27 -29.21
CA ASP A 214 -1.77 21.00 -28.13
C ASP A 214 -2.40 21.23 -26.75
N GLU A 215 -3.31 22.17 -26.64
CA GLU A 215 -4.00 22.49 -25.39
C GLU A 215 -4.73 21.27 -24.79
N ARG A 216 -5.17 20.30 -25.61
CA ARG A 216 -5.84 19.09 -25.13
C ARG A 216 -4.94 18.16 -24.33
N TYR A 217 -3.62 18.23 -24.57
CA TYR A 217 -2.62 17.41 -23.91
C TYR A 217 -1.96 18.14 -22.75
N HIS A 218 -1.87 19.46 -22.82
CA HIS A 218 -1.37 20.28 -21.72
C HIS A 218 -2.20 20.12 -20.44
N ILE A 219 -3.48 19.83 -20.56
CA ILE A 219 -4.38 19.62 -19.41
C ILE A 219 -3.91 18.46 -18.53
N LEU A 220 -3.46 17.35 -19.12
CA LEU A 220 -2.96 16.20 -18.39
C LEU A 220 -1.77 16.54 -17.50
N THR A 221 -0.93 17.45 -17.95
CA THR A 221 0.39 17.69 -17.38
C THR A 221 0.45 18.93 -16.50
N GLN A 222 -0.39 19.93 -16.76
CA GLN A 222 -0.39 21.19 -16.00
C GLN A 222 -1.10 21.13 -14.65
N ASN A 223 -1.93 20.12 -14.43
CA ASN A 223 -2.76 20.02 -13.23
C ASN A 223 -2.26 18.99 -12.22
N HIS A 224 -1.27 18.17 -12.57
CA HIS A 224 -0.66 17.25 -11.63
C HIS A 224 0.60 17.88 -11.02
N SER A 225 0.67 17.95 -9.69
CA SER A 225 1.74 18.67 -8.99
C SER A 225 3.14 18.10 -9.25
N GLN A 226 3.25 16.81 -9.59
CA GLN A 226 4.52 16.11 -9.83
C GLN A 226 5.01 16.15 -11.29
N LEU A 227 4.20 16.71 -12.21
CA LEU A 227 4.55 16.88 -13.61
C LEU A 227 4.83 18.34 -13.93
N GLU A 228 5.66 18.56 -14.92
CA GLU A 228 5.98 19.88 -15.46
C GLU A 228 5.91 19.87 -16.98
N VAL A 229 5.39 20.96 -17.54
CA VAL A 229 5.43 21.23 -18.98
C VAL A 229 6.25 22.48 -19.22
N THR A 230 7.41 22.33 -19.85
CA THR A 230 8.31 23.41 -20.21
C THR A 230 8.43 23.49 -21.74
N GLY A 231 7.82 24.53 -22.34
CA GLY A 231 7.77 24.66 -23.80
C GLY A 231 6.97 23.52 -24.45
N THR A 232 7.65 22.65 -25.19
CA THR A 232 7.05 21.48 -25.88
C THR A 232 7.40 20.14 -25.21
N GLU A 233 7.98 20.17 -24.00
CA GLU A 233 8.39 18.97 -23.29
C GLU A 233 7.53 18.74 -22.05
N ILE A 234 7.20 17.47 -21.77
CA ILE A 234 6.52 16.97 -20.60
C ILE A 234 7.56 16.21 -19.79
N SER A 235 7.72 16.56 -18.52
CA SER A 235 8.73 15.94 -17.65
C SER A 235 8.19 15.66 -16.24
N ILE A 236 8.84 14.74 -15.55
CA ILE A 236 8.70 14.58 -14.11
C ILE A 236 9.49 15.71 -13.44
N LYS A 237 8.87 16.44 -12.51
CA LYS A 237 9.57 17.45 -11.71
C LYS A 237 10.70 16.83 -10.92
N GLU A 238 11.80 17.57 -10.78
CA GLU A 238 12.95 17.14 -10.01
C GLU A 238 12.56 16.68 -8.60
N GLY A 239 13.14 15.58 -8.13
CA GLY A 239 12.84 14.98 -6.83
C GLY A 239 11.64 14.01 -6.81
N ASN A 240 10.75 14.04 -7.82
CA ASN A 240 9.53 13.21 -7.79
C ASN A 240 9.65 11.82 -8.44
N VAL A 241 10.78 11.50 -9.07
CA VAL A 241 10.97 10.23 -9.80
C VAL A 241 10.70 9.00 -8.90
N LYS A 242 11.20 9.01 -7.67
CA LYS A 242 11.02 7.89 -6.72
C LYS A 242 9.56 7.74 -6.29
N SER A 243 8.89 8.86 -5.99
CA SER A 243 7.46 8.85 -5.62
C SER A 243 6.59 8.33 -6.76
N ILE A 244 6.83 8.80 -7.98
CA ILE A 244 6.11 8.33 -9.17
C ILE A 244 6.40 6.86 -9.46
N ARG A 245 7.65 6.39 -9.29
CA ARG A 245 8.00 4.97 -9.44
C ARG A 245 7.21 4.10 -8.47
N ARG A 246 7.08 4.52 -7.22
CA ARG A 246 6.25 3.83 -6.21
C ARG A 246 4.79 3.76 -6.65
N LYS A 247 4.21 4.88 -7.08
CA LYS A 247 2.81 4.94 -7.56
C LYS A 247 2.56 3.99 -8.74
N VAL A 248 3.48 3.96 -9.71
CA VAL A 248 3.38 3.07 -10.86
C VAL A 248 3.48 1.60 -10.43
N SER A 249 4.38 1.27 -9.51
CA SER A 249 4.50 -0.09 -8.98
C SER A 249 3.23 -0.52 -8.22
N GLU A 250 2.67 0.36 -7.39
CA GLU A 250 1.40 0.13 -6.69
C GLU A 250 0.24 -0.05 -7.69
N TYR A 251 0.23 0.76 -8.76
CA TYR A 251 -0.76 0.63 -9.83
C TYR A 251 -0.65 -0.72 -10.55
N GLU A 252 0.55 -1.15 -10.94
CA GLU A 252 0.78 -2.43 -11.62
C GLU A 252 0.34 -3.63 -10.76
N LEU A 253 0.48 -3.52 -9.44
CA LEU A 253 -0.02 -4.52 -8.51
C LEU A 253 -1.57 -4.55 -8.44
N ASN A 254 -2.21 -3.43 -8.76
CA ASN A 254 -3.65 -3.24 -8.62
C ASN A 254 -4.44 -3.29 -9.95
N ASP A 255 -3.80 -3.56 -11.06
CA ASP A 255 -4.33 -3.41 -12.44
C ASP A 255 -5.62 -4.22 -12.75
N ALA A 256 -5.88 -5.32 -12.07
CA ALA A 256 -7.01 -6.21 -12.39
C ALA A 256 -8.41 -5.66 -12.04
N LEU A 257 -8.52 -4.52 -11.31
CA LEU A 257 -9.78 -4.04 -10.72
C LEU A 257 -10.17 -2.62 -11.16
N GLN A 258 -9.53 -2.06 -12.20
CA GLN A 258 -9.84 -0.68 -12.59
C GLN A 258 -10.97 -0.61 -13.60
N SER A 259 -11.96 0.19 -13.27
CA SER A 259 -13.07 0.56 -14.13
C SER A 259 -13.21 2.09 -14.19
N ALA A 260 -13.94 2.59 -15.20
CA ALA A 260 -14.26 4.01 -15.27
C ALA A 260 -15.13 4.48 -14.09
N GLU A 261 -15.73 3.57 -13.35
CA GLU A 261 -16.57 3.85 -12.18
C GLU A 261 -15.76 4.07 -10.91
N ASP A 262 -14.50 3.64 -10.86
CA ASP A 262 -13.63 3.79 -9.68
C ASP A 262 -13.46 5.27 -9.27
N ILE A 263 -13.58 6.19 -10.24
CA ILE A 263 -13.49 7.63 -9.99
C ILE A 263 -14.66 8.17 -9.16
N PHE A 264 -15.77 7.44 -9.08
CA PHE A 264 -16.96 7.82 -8.30
C PHE A 264 -16.90 7.36 -6.86
N SER A 265 -15.99 6.43 -6.55
CA SER A 265 -15.84 5.87 -5.23
C SER A 265 -15.17 6.87 -4.27
N ALA A 266 -15.61 6.83 -3.03
CA ALA A 266 -15.03 7.60 -1.92
C ALA A 266 -13.82 6.92 -1.26
N ASP A 267 -13.41 5.74 -1.72
CA ASP A 267 -12.47 4.85 -1.02
C ASP A 267 -11.20 5.55 -0.55
N PHE A 268 -10.58 6.39 -1.39
CA PHE A 268 -9.35 7.07 -0.98
C PHE A 268 -9.61 8.34 -0.16
N VAL A 269 -10.78 8.99 -0.31
CA VAL A 269 -11.20 10.10 0.56
C VAL A 269 -11.68 9.50 1.88
N SER A 270 -12.43 8.40 1.83
CA SER A 270 -12.90 7.66 2.99
C SER A 270 -11.77 6.93 3.71
N SER A 271 -10.73 6.48 3.02
CA SER A 271 -9.51 5.97 3.69
C SER A 271 -8.72 7.07 4.38
N ASN A 272 -8.90 8.33 3.99
CA ASN A 272 -8.42 9.50 4.71
C ASN A 272 -9.45 9.98 5.77
N LEU A 273 -10.73 9.64 5.60
CA LEU A 273 -11.84 9.95 6.51
C LEU A 273 -12.36 8.74 7.29
N GLN A 274 -12.05 7.52 6.87
CA GLN A 274 -12.21 6.43 7.79
C GLN A 274 -11.40 6.85 9.01
N HIS A 275 -12.13 7.31 10.01
CA HIS A 275 -11.76 7.05 11.37
C HIS A 275 -11.60 5.53 11.44
N ILE A 276 -10.46 5.04 10.95
CA ILE A 276 -9.90 3.81 11.47
C ILE A 276 -9.95 4.11 12.94
N GLU A 277 -10.88 3.48 13.65
CA GLU A 277 -11.10 3.73 15.06
C GLU A 277 -9.71 3.91 15.66
N GLN A 278 -9.46 4.99 16.37
CA GLN A 278 -8.09 5.35 16.83
C GLN A 278 -7.37 4.16 17.45
N SER A 279 -8.16 3.19 17.94
CA SER A 279 -7.72 1.90 18.45
C SER A 279 -6.91 1.02 17.48
N TYR A 280 -7.11 1.11 16.17
CA TYR A 280 -6.35 0.30 15.18
C TYR A 280 -5.07 0.98 14.70
N GLN A 281 -4.93 2.30 14.84
CA GLN A 281 -3.76 3.04 14.35
C GLN A 281 -2.42 2.47 14.84
N PRO A 282 -2.24 2.14 16.13
CA PRO A 282 -0.98 1.59 16.60
C PRO A 282 -0.60 0.28 15.92
N ILE A 283 -1.55 -0.66 15.75
CA ILE A 283 -1.27 -1.94 15.13
C ILE A 283 -1.04 -1.80 13.62
N LEU A 284 -1.78 -0.94 12.92
CA LEU A 284 -1.58 -0.70 11.50
C LEU A 284 -0.22 -0.05 11.22
N THR A 285 0.16 0.96 11.98
CA THR A 285 1.47 1.60 11.82
C THR A 285 2.62 0.67 12.22
N ALA A 286 2.42 -0.17 13.24
CA ALA A 286 3.38 -1.22 13.60
C ALA A 286 3.57 -2.23 12.46
N LEU A 287 2.49 -2.73 11.83
CA LEU A 287 2.53 -3.67 10.70
C LEU A 287 3.20 -3.04 9.46
N ARG A 288 2.93 -1.76 9.18
CA ARG A 288 3.60 -1.01 8.11
C ARG A 288 5.09 -0.80 8.38
N THR A 289 5.47 -0.70 9.64
CA THR A 289 6.88 -0.57 10.04
C THR A 289 7.59 -1.92 9.96
N LYS A 290 6.92 -2.98 10.43
CA LYS A 290 7.46 -4.33 10.44
C LYS A 290 6.35 -5.39 10.34
N PRO A 291 6.42 -6.35 9.41
CA PRO A 291 5.36 -7.36 9.23
C PRO A 291 5.36 -8.45 10.32
N PHE A 292 6.02 -8.20 11.44
CA PHE A 292 6.03 -9.09 12.60
C PHE A 292 5.72 -8.28 13.87
N VAL A 293 4.57 -8.57 14.48
CA VAL A 293 4.06 -7.90 15.66
C VAL A 293 3.84 -8.91 16.78
N LEU A 294 4.16 -8.56 18.01
CA LEU A 294 3.82 -9.30 19.23
C LEU A 294 2.71 -8.57 19.99
N LEU A 295 1.61 -9.24 20.21
CA LEU A 295 0.53 -8.77 21.07
C LEU A 295 0.67 -9.43 22.44
N ALA A 296 1.05 -8.64 23.42
CA ALA A 296 1.37 -9.10 24.76
C ALA A 296 0.31 -8.62 25.76
N GLY A 297 -0.02 -9.42 26.75
CA GLY A 297 -0.97 -9.06 27.82
C GLY A 297 -1.51 -10.28 28.55
N ILE A 298 -2.33 -10.04 29.58
CA ILE A 298 -2.98 -11.11 30.31
C ILE A 298 -3.94 -11.91 29.44
N SER A 299 -4.26 -13.15 29.86
CA SER A 299 -5.21 -13.98 29.12
C SER A 299 -6.60 -13.32 29.04
N GLY A 300 -7.28 -13.49 27.91
CA GLY A 300 -8.64 -12.95 27.72
C GLY A 300 -8.73 -11.49 27.26
N THR A 301 -7.63 -10.78 27.00
CA THR A 301 -7.66 -9.37 26.52
C THR A 301 -7.96 -9.19 25.04
N GLY A 302 -8.31 -10.25 24.32
CA GLY A 302 -8.72 -10.16 22.90
C GLY A 302 -7.55 -10.14 21.91
N LYS A 303 -6.34 -10.55 22.30
CA LYS A 303 -5.14 -10.56 21.44
C LYS A 303 -5.38 -11.26 20.08
N SER A 304 -5.81 -12.51 20.09
CA SER A 304 -6.08 -13.27 18.85
C SER A 304 -7.32 -12.74 18.12
N ARG A 305 -8.27 -12.13 18.87
CA ARG A 305 -9.49 -11.55 18.29
C ARG A 305 -9.19 -10.36 17.37
N ILE A 306 -8.31 -9.43 17.78
CA ILE A 306 -7.99 -8.25 16.96
C ILE A 306 -7.35 -8.67 15.62
N VAL A 307 -6.49 -9.69 15.61
CA VAL A 307 -5.88 -10.20 14.35
C VAL A 307 -6.94 -10.76 13.42
N ARG A 308 -7.88 -11.52 13.98
CA ARG A 308 -9.01 -12.08 13.22
C ARG A 308 -9.93 -10.97 12.71
N GLU A 309 -10.14 -9.91 13.49
CA GLU A 309 -10.94 -8.75 13.09
C GLU A 309 -10.32 -7.98 11.93
N LEU A 310 -8.99 -7.76 11.95
CA LEU A 310 -8.28 -7.18 10.80
C LEU A 310 -8.49 -8.03 9.54
N ALA A 311 -8.47 -9.34 9.67
CA ALA A 311 -8.72 -10.24 8.56
C ALA A 311 -10.17 -10.14 8.05
N PHE A 312 -11.18 -10.10 8.92
CA PHE A 312 -12.58 -9.90 8.53
C PHE A 312 -12.77 -8.58 7.77
N LYS A 313 -12.18 -7.48 8.28
CA LYS A 313 -12.27 -6.15 7.66
C LYS A 313 -11.58 -6.09 6.29
N SER A 314 -10.65 -6.99 5.99
CA SER A 314 -9.86 -6.99 4.76
C SER A 314 -10.08 -8.22 3.86
N CYS A 315 -11.06 -9.08 4.16
CA CYS A 315 -11.37 -10.28 3.38
C CYS A 315 -12.33 -9.95 2.23
N PRO A 316 -11.90 -10.03 0.96
CA PRO A 316 -12.80 -9.88 -0.18
C PRO A 316 -13.75 -11.06 -0.30
N GLU A 317 -14.85 -10.87 -1.03
CA GLU A 317 -15.94 -11.87 -1.15
C GLU A 317 -15.43 -13.24 -1.63
N GLU A 318 -14.52 -13.26 -2.57
CA GLU A 318 -13.93 -14.48 -3.15
C GLU A 318 -13.13 -15.36 -2.17
N LEU A 319 -12.72 -14.80 -1.03
CA LEU A 319 -11.98 -15.49 0.02
C LEU A 319 -12.81 -15.79 1.26
N ARG A 320 -14.10 -15.41 1.29
CA ARG A 320 -14.98 -15.69 2.43
C ARG A 320 -15.35 -17.15 2.47
N ASP A 321 -15.24 -17.76 3.63
CA ASP A 321 -15.71 -19.13 3.83
C ASP A 321 -17.24 -19.23 3.74
N ALA A 322 -17.73 -20.34 3.24
CA ALA A 322 -19.16 -20.57 3.04
C ALA A 322 -19.98 -20.52 4.36
N ASP A 323 -19.33 -20.81 5.50
CA ASP A 323 -19.94 -20.76 6.83
C ASP A 323 -19.85 -19.37 7.51
N GLY A 324 -19.11 -18.43 6.92
CA GLY A 324 -18.91 -17.06 7.43
C GLY A 324 -18.10 -16.97 8.74
N THR A 325 -17.52 -18.07 9.20
CA THR A 325 -16.87 -18.13 10.53
C THR A 325 -15.38 -17.79 10.51
N THR A 326 -14.71 -18.04 9.38
CA THR A 326 -13.26 -17.85 9.26
C THR A 326 -12.90 -17.19 7.93
N PRO A 327 -12.29 -16.01 7.93
CA PRO A 327 -11.87 -15.37 6.69
C PRO A 327 -10.71 -16.13 6.04
N GLY A 328 -10.78 -16.30 4.72
CA GLY A 328 -9.80 -17.10 3.97
C GLY A 328 -8.41 -16.49 3.89
N ASN A 329 -8.25 -15.23 4.31
CA ASN A 329 -6.99 -14.51 4.49
C ASN A 329 -6.45 -14.55 5.94
N TYR A 330 -6.98 -15.44 6.78
CA TYR A 330 -6.56 -15.63 8.17
C TYR A 330 -6.14 -17.08 8.44
N ARG A 331 -5.05 -17.27 9.17
CA ARG A 331 -4.64 -18.58 9.68
C ARG A 331 -4.14 -18.47 11.10
N MET A 332 -4.81 -19.16 12.03
CA MET A 332 -4.31 -19.32 13.37
C MET A 332 -3.46 -20.60 13.43
N ILE A 333 -2.33 -20.52 14.05
CA ILE A 333 -1.39 -21.62 14.30
C ILE A 333 -1.12 -21.65 15.79
N GLU A 334 -1.58 -22.72 16.44
CA GLU A 334 -1.34 -22.95 17.86
C GLU A 334 0.07 -23.48 18.05
N VAL A 335 0.89 -22.76 18.81
CA VAL A 335 2.24 -23.19 19.17
C VAL A 335 2.15 -24.26 20.26
N LYS A 336 2.91 -25.33 20.09
CA LYS A 336 2.91 -26.45 21.05
C LYS A 336 4.21 -26.46 21.86
N PRO A 337 4.16 -26.89 23.15
CA PRO A 337 5.35 -26.89 24.03
C PRO A 337 6.51 -27.78 23.54
N ASN A 338 6.24 -28.74 22.65
CA ASN A 338 7.22 -29.66 22.09
C ASN A 338 7.92 -29.13 20.81
N TRP A 339 7.70 -27.89 20.41
CA TRP A 339 8.38 -27.33 19.24
C TRP A 339 9.82 -26.95 19.58
N HIS A 340 10.78 -27.54 18.88
CA HIS A 340 12.20 -27.34 19.14
C HIS A 340 13.00 -26.85 17.93
N ASP A 341 12.41 -26.90 16.73
CA ASP A 341 13.04 -26.44 15.49
C ASP A 341 11.98 -25.92 14.49
N SER A 342 12.43 -25.41 13.37
CA SER A 342 11.55 -24.80 12.35
C SER A 342 10.76 -25.81 11.51
N THR A 343 10.96 -27.11 11.69
CA THR A 343 10.30 -28.14 10.88
C THR A 343 8.79 -28.17 11.11
N GLU A 344 8.35 -27.82 12.30
CA GLU A 344 6.93 -27.72 12.66
C GLU A 344 6.22 -26.59 11.92
N LEU A 345 6.96 -25.53 11.58
CA LEU A 345 6.42 -24.36 10.88
C LEU A 345 6.67 -24.42 9.37
N LEU A 346 7.87 -24.76 8.94
CA LEU A 346 8.29 -24.72 7.53
C LEU A 346 8.17 -26.06 6.82
N GLY A 347 8.10 -27.17 7.58
CA GLY A 347 8.09 -28.52 7.04
C GLY A 347 9.47 -29.15 6.97
N TYR A 348 9.51 -30.37 6.51
CA TYR A 348 10.73 -31.19 6.49
C TYR A 348 10.72 -32.23 5.37
N TYR A 349 11.89 -32.71 5.01
CA TYR A 349 12.02 -33.82 4.09
C TYR A 349 11.85 -35.16 4.83
N SER A 350 10.81 -35.92 4.49
CA SER A 350 10.56 -37.26 5.02
C SER A 350 11.38 -38.32 4.24
N ASN A 351 12.32 -38.95 4.91
CA ASN A 351 13.11 -40.07 4.32
C ASN A 351 12.24 -41.30 4.05
N ILE A 352 11.20 -41.55 4.85
CA ILE A 352 10.27 -42.66 4.68
C ILE A 352 9.33 -42.41 3.49
N GLY A 353 8.77 -41.22 3.41
CA GLY A 353 7.87 -40.82 2.31
C GLY A 353 8.62 -40.37 1.04
N GLU A 354 9.95 -40.24 1.10
CA GLU A 354 10.80 -39.70 0.03
C GLU A 354 10.27 -38.38 -0.58
N ARG A 355 9.62 -37.56 0.24
CA ARG A 355 9.01 -36.29 -0.18
C ARG A 355 9.17 -35.21 0.89
N TYR A 356 9.05 -33.95 0.46
CA TYR A 356 8.94 -32.82 1.37
C TYR A 356 7.51 -32.71 1.90
N VAL A 357 7.36 -32.55 3.21
CA VAL A 357 6.08 -32.37 3.90
C VAL A 357 5.90 -30.87 4.13
N PHE A 358 5.02 -30.24 3.35
CA PHE A 358 4.69 -28.84 3.50
C PHE A 358 3.63 -28.65 4.60
N THR A 359 3.89 -27.72 5.50
CA THR A 359 2.95 -27.39 6.58
C THR A 359 1.81 -26.49 6.10
N ASP A 360 0.81 -26.33 6.94
CA ASP A 360 -0.29 -25.39 6.69
C ASP A 360 0.20 -23.94 6.60
N PHE A 361 1.24 -23.57 7.35
CA PHE A 361 1.89 -22.27 7.23
C PHE A 361 2.44 -22.04 5.83
N VAL A 362 3.20 -22.99 5.31
CA VAL A 362 3.77 -22.90 3.95
C VAL A 362 2.68 -22.83 2.89
N LYS A 363 1.64 -23.68 3.00
CA LYS A 363 0.49 -23.65 2.08
C LYS A 363 -0.24 -22.30 2.12
N PHE A 364 -0.36 -21.70 3.30
CA PHE A 364 -0.98 -20.40 3.47
C PHE A 364 -0.14 -19.27 2.86
N LEU A 365 1.20 -19.32 2.95
CA LEU A 365 2.08 -18.36 2.28
C LEU A 365 1.94 -18.45 0.75
N VAL A 366 1.87 -19.67 0.19
CA VAL A 366 1.65 -19.85 -1.26
C VAL A 366 0.25 -19.36 -1.67
N LYS A 367 -0.77 -19.55 -0.81
CA LYS A 367 -2.10 -18.97 -1.04
C LYS A 367 -2.02 -17.43 -1.08
N ALA A 368 -1.26 -16.80 -0.18
CA ALA A 368 -1.07 -15.35 -0.18
C ALA A 368 -0.42 -14.83 -1.48
N MET A 369 0.52 -15.57 -2.07
CA MET A 369 1.10 -15.23 -3.37
C MET A 369 0.06 -15.21 -4.50
N GLN A 370 -1.01 -15.98 -4.39
CA GLN A 370 -2.09 -16.01 -5.39
C GLN A 370 -2.98 -14.76 -5.31
N TYR A 371 -3.00 -14.08 -4.16
CA TYR A 371 -3.82 -12.90 -3.88
C TYR A 371 -2.96 -11.71 -3.40
N PRO A 372 -2.04 -11.17 -4.21
CA PRO A 372 -1.06 -10.17 -3.77
C PRO A 372 -1.67 -8.83 -3.32
N LYS A 373 -2.95 -8.60 -3.62
CA LYS A 373 -3.70 -7.39 -3.24
C LYS A 373 -4.43 -7.49 -1.91
N VAL A 374 -4.50 -8.69 -1.36
CA VAL A 374 -5.21 -8.97 -0.11
C VAL A 374 -4.20 -9.13 1.01
N PRO A 375 -4.36 -8.47 2.16
CA PRO A 375 -3.53 -8.72 3.31
C PRO A 375 -3.86 -10.09 3.92
N PHE A 376 -2.84 -10.87 4.22
CA PHE A 376 -2.95 -12.19 4.83
C PHE A 376 -2.37 -12.16 6.24
N PHE A 377 -3.10 -12.69 7.20
CA PHE A 377 -2.70 -12.67 8.62
C PHE A 377 -2.45 -14.08 9.14
N VAL A 378 -1.25 -14.29 9.65
CA VAL A 378 -0.92 -15.48 10.44
C VAL A 378 -0.89 -15.09 11.91
N CYS A 379 -1.72 -15.74 12.71
CA CYS A 379 -1.73 -15.59 14.16
C CYS A 379 -1.00 -16.80 14.77
N LEU A 380 0.18 -16.58 15.33
CA LEU A 380 0.89 -17.59 16.14
C LEU A 380 0.37 -17.47 17.56
N ASP A 381 -0.57 -18.35 17.92
CA ASP A 381 -1.22 -18.28 19.23
C ASP A 381 -0.36 -18.89 20.32
N GLU A 382 -0.28 -18.19 21.45
CA GLU A 382 0.56 -18.56 22.59
C GLU A 382 2.03 -18.81 22.19
N MET A 383 2.58 -17.86 21.46
CA MET A 383 3.89 -18.01 20.82
C MET A 383 5.03 -18.38 21.80
N ASN A 384 4.91 -18.03 23.06
CA ASN A 384 5.89 -18.30 24.13
C ASN A 384 5.70 -19.65 24.85
N LEU A 385 4.83 -20.55 24.39
CA LEU A 385 4.73 -21.90 24.91
C LEU A 385 5.96 -22.77 24.56
N ALA A 386 6.69 -22.42 23.50
CA ALA A 386 7.95 -23.03 23.12
C ALA A 386 9.04 -21.97 22.94
N PRO A 387 10.33 -22.33 22.99
CA PRO A 387 11.43 -21.37 22.77
C PRO A 387 11.39 -20.80 21.34
N VAL A 388 10.95 -19.53 21.22
CA VAL A 388 10.72 -18.86 19.93
C VAL A 388 11.99 -18.79 19.09
N GLU A 389 13.14 -18.54 19.70
CA GLU A 389 14.44 -18.49 19.04
C GLU A 389 14.89 -19.82 18.43
N GLN A 390 14.22 -20.92 18.72
CA GLN A 390 14.49 -22.23 18.14
C GLN A 390 13.56 -22.50 16.96
N TYR A 391 12.25 -22.60 17.18
CA TYR A 391 11.32 -22.97 16.13
C TYR A 391 11.08 -21.85 15.08
N PHE A 392 11.35 -20.60 15.43
CA PHE A 392 11.13 -19.45 14.56
C PHE A 392 12.44 -18.85 14.02
N ALA A 393 13.57 -19.51 14.21
CA ALA A 393 14.91 -19.00 13.87
C ALA A 393 15.08 -18.61 12.40
N GLU A 394 14.63 -19.47 11.48
CA GLU A 394 14.72 -19.20 10.04
C GLU A 394 13.89 -17.99 9.64
N PHE A 395 12.65 -17.91 10.14
CA PHE A 395 11.80 -16.74 9.87
C PHE A 395 12.44 -15.45 10.38
N LEU A 396 12.94 -15.44 11.62
CA LEU A 396 13.63 -14.28 12.19
C LEU A 396 14.84 -13.86 11.34
N SER A 397 15.55 -14.82 10.76
CA SER A 397 16.69 -14.56 9.87
C SER A 397 16.23 -13.99 8.53
N VAL A 398 15.16 -14.53 7.96
CA VAL A 398 14.63 -14.10 6.67
C VAL A 398 14.05 -12.67 6.74
N VAL A 399 13.37 -12.31 7.84
CA VAL A 399 12.86 -10.95 8.04
C VAL A 399 13.96 -9.88 8.01
N GLU A 400 15.19 -10.22 8.44
CA GLU A 400 16.34 -9.32 8.38
C GLU A 400 16.89 -9.12 6.96
N THR A 401 16.56 -10.02 6.02
CA THR A 401 17.03 -9.93 4.62
C THR A 401 16.14 -9.06 3.75
N ARG A 402 15.09 -8.46 4.31
CA ARG A 402 14.16 -7.59 3.57
C ARG A 402 14.91 -6.45 2.88
N LYS A 403 14.56 -6.22 1.64
CA LYS A 403 15.04 -5.06 0.86
C LYS A 403 13.97 -4.64 -0.14
N MET A 404 13.96 -3.37 -0.47
CA MET A 404 13.13 -2.83 -1.54
C MET A 404 13.82 -3.07 -2.89
N VAL A 405 13.13 -3.72 -3.82
CA VAL A 405 13.58 -3.95 -5.20
C VAL A 405 12.41 -3.65 -6.11
N ASP A 406 12.58 -2.68 -7.00
CA ASP A 406 11.55 -2.28 -7.98
C ASP A 406 10.16 -2.00 -7.37
N GLY A 407 10.13 -1.43 -6.17
CA GLY A 407 8.89 -1.12 -5.44
C GLY A 407 8.29 -2.28 -4.65
N HIS A 408 8.91 -3.46 -4.66
CA HIS A 408 8.50 -4.64 -3.93
C HIS A 408 9.46 -4.99 -2.79
N ILE A 409 8.91 -5.49 -1.70
CA ILE A 409 9.74 -6.03 -0.62
C ILE A 409 10.06 -7.49 -0.93
N VAL A 410 11.34 -7.77 -1.12
CA VAL A 410 11.85 -9.13 -1.32
C VAL A 410 12.64 -9.60 -0.11
N THR A 411 12.64 -10.92 0.12
CA THR A 411 13.36 -11.56 1.21
C THR A 411 14.19 -12.75 0.70
N GLY A 412 15.03 -13.30 1.55
CA GLY A 412 15.56 -14.64 1.37
C GLY A 412 14.46 -15.71 1.40
N ALA A 413 14.79 -16.93 0.97
CA ALA A 413 13.83 -18.03 0.94
C ALA A 413 13.64 -18.65 2.33
N LEU A 414 12.38 -18.83 2.75
CA LEU A 414 11.96 -19.64 3.89
C LEU A 414 12.03 -21.14 3.56
N VAL A 415 11.58 -21.49 2.34
CA VAL A 415 11.73 -22.85 1.81
C VAL A 415 12.56 -22.78 0.52
N LYS A 416 13.67 -23.50 0.49
CA LYS A 416 14.64 -23.42 -0.61
C LYS A 416 14.09 -23.92 -1.94
N PRO A 417 14.55 -23.37 -3.10
CA PRO A 417 14.11 -23.77 -4.43
C PRO A 417 14.29 -25.26 -4.72
N GLU A 418 15.32 -25.90 -4.12
CA GLU A 418 15.61 -27.32 -4.31
C GLU A 418 14.43 -28.24 -3.96
N TRP A 419 13.58 -27.83 -2.98
CA TRP A 419 12.41 -28.59 -2.58
C TRP A 419 11.25 -28.51 -3.57
N PHE A 420 11.25 -27.52 -4.44
CA PHE A 420 10.28 -27.36 -5.53
C PHE A 420 10.78 -27.96 -6.85
N THR A 421 12.10 -28.08 -7.03
CA THR A 421 12.71 -28.58 -8.28
C THR A 421 13.09 -30.05 -8.21
N LYS A 422 13.14 -30.62 -6.98
CA LYS A 422 13.49 -32.03 -6.78
C LYS A 422 12.47 -32.96 -7.44
N LYS A 423 12.95 -33.99 -8.12
CA LYS A 423 12.09 -35.08 -8.63
C LYS A 423 11.71 -36.01 -7.51
N TYR A 424 10.43 -36.12 -7.24
CA TYR A 424 9.89 -37.01 -6.21
C TYR A 424 9.35 -38.29 -6.83
N LYS A 425 9.41 -39.41 -6.05
CA LYS A 425 8.84 -40.69 -6.46
C LYS A 425 7.31 -40.70 -6.29
N GLY A 426 6.65 -41.66 -6.95
CA GLY A 426 5.21 -41.91 -6.71
C GLY A 426 4.26 -40.84 -7.24
N GLY A 427 4.69 -39.97 -8.16
CA GLY A 427 3.82 -38.94 -8.74
C GLY A 427 3.55 -37.75 -7.81
N PHE A 428 4.32 -37.62 -6.72
CA PHE A 428 4.19 -36.45 -5.84
C PHE A 428 4.63 -35.16 -6.55
N ASP A 429 3.74 -34.18 -6.56
CA ASP A 429 3.94 -32.88 -7.17
C ASP A 429 3.91 -31.80 -6.08
N PRO A 430 5.03 -31.13 -5.77
CA PRO A 430 5.10 -30.14 -4.71
C PRO A 430 4.19 -28.93 -4.96
N PHE A 431 3.92 -28.57 -6.22
CA PHE A 431 3.07 -27.44 -6.55
C PHE A 431 1.59 -27.71 -6.29
N VAL A 432 1.14 -28.93 -6.59
CA VAL A 432 -0.22 -29.38 -6.25
C VAL A 432 -0.39 -29.45 -4.73
N GLU A 433 0.63 -29.97 -4.03
CA GLU A 433 0.60 -30.10 -2.56
C GLU A 433 0.47 -28.74 -1.86
N VAL A 434 1.08 -27.68 -2.40
CA VAL A 434 0.97 -26.33 -1.85
C VAL A 434 -0.23 -25.54 -2.40
N GLY A 435 -1.14 -26.16 -3.16
CA GLY A 435 -2.40 -25.58 -3.58
C GLY A 435 -2.40 -24.89 -4.95
N LEU A 436 -1.38 -25.15 -5.79
CA LEU A 436 -1.36 -24.69 -7.18
C LEU A 436 -1.94 -25.78 -8.08
N THR A 437 -3.15 -25.56 -8.61
CA THR A 437 -3.85 -26.57 -9.42
C THR A 437 -3.36 -26.58 -10.86
N LYS A 438 -3.32 -27.77 -11.46
CA LYS A 438 -3.05 -27.93 -12.89
C LYS A 438 -4.31 -27.70 -13.71
N VAL A 439 -4.20 -27.00 -14.83
CA VAL A 439 -5.27 -26.90 -15.82
C VAL A 439 -5.29 -28.20 -16.60
N PRO A 440 -6.43 -28.90 -16.71
CA PRO A 440 -6.53 -30.04 -17.62
C PRO A 440 -6.24 -29.56 -19.06
N PRO A 441 -5.53 -30.34 -19.87
CA PRO A 441 -5.32 -29.99 -21.25
C PRO A 441 -6.68 -29.82 -21.95
N THR A 442 -6.96 -28.64 -22.51
CA THR A 442 -8.15 -28.35 -23.30
C THR A 442 -8.07 -29.17 -24.59
N THR A 443 -8.63 -30.34 -24.57
CA THR A 443 -8.80 -31.14 -25.80
C THR A 443 -9.98 -30.61 -26.59
N SER A 444 -9.72 -29.67 -27.49
CA SER A 444 -10.62 -29.45 -28.64
C SER A 444 -10.54 -30.69 -29.55
N GLU A 445 -11.69 -31.29 -29.86
CA GLU A 445 -11.77 -32.51 -30.70
C GLU A 445 -11.15 -32.38 -32.10
N GLY A 446 -10.75 -31.16 -32.54
CA GLY A 446 -10.12 -30.88 -33.82
C GLY A 446 -8.62 -31.18 -33.91
N GLU A 447 -7.89 -31.24 -32.81
CA GLU A 447 -6.43 -31.36 -32.82
C GLU A 447 -5.89 -32.77 -32.53
N ARG A 448 -6.77 -33.72 -32.26
CA ARG A 448 -6.38 -35.12 -31.96
C ARG A 448 -5.71 -35.87 -33.10
N ASN A 449 -5.80 -35.39 -34.31
CA ASN A 449 -5.28 -36.11 -35.50
C ASN A 449 -3.88 -35.69 -35.97
N ILE A 450 -3.28 -34.64 -35.40
CA ILE A 450 -1.94 -34.15 -35.80
C ILE A 450 -0.87 -34.51 -34.77
N ALA A 451 -1.22 -34.77 -33.52
CA ALA A 451 -0.29 -35.00 -32.40
C ALA A 451 0.20 -36.45 -32.22
N LYS A 452 -0.13 -37.38 -33.15
CA LYS A 452 0.33 -38.79 -33.05
C LYS A 452 1.75 -39.06 -33.51
N GLN A 453 2.55 -38.06 -33.87
CA GLN A 453 3.91 -38.25 -34.42
C GLN A 453 5.03 -37.42 -33.81
N GLN A 454 4.85 -36.72 -32.69
CA GLN A 454 5.99 -36.07 -32.05
C GLN A 454 5.90 -36.21 -30.51
N THR A 455 6.81 -37.05 -29.99
CA THR A 455 7.47 -37.06 -28.68
C THR A 455 6.87 -36.21 -27.54
N GLU A 456 6.45 -36.94 -26.51
CA GLU A 456 6.49 -36.57 -25.08
C GLU A 456 6.80 -35.09 -24.74
N VAL A 457 5.78 -34.25 -24.74
CA VAL A 457 5.76 -33.00 -23.96
C VAL A 457 4.43 -33.03 -23.20
N SER A 458 4.48 -33.37 -21.94
CA SER A 458 3.37 -33.17 -21.00
C SER A 458 3.26 -31.68 -20.70
N ASP A 459 2.56 -30.93 -21.53
CA ASP A 459 2.19 -29.54 -21.26
C ASP A 459 1.09 -29.47 -20.18
N GLU A 460 1.39 -29.97 -18.99
CA GLU A 460 0.59 -29.71 -17.83
C GLU A 460 0.88 -28.29 -17.35
N GLN A 461 0.05 -27.34 -17.74
CA GLN A 461 0.16 -25.95 -17.33
C GLN A 461 -0.58 -25.72 -16.02
N TYR A 462 0.05 -25.01 -15.06
CA TYR A 462 -0.61 -24.58 -13.83
C TYR A 462 -1.43 -23.30 -14.04
N VAL A 463 -2.48 -23.13 -13.25
CA VAL A 463 -3.30 -21.90 -13.28
C VAL A 463 -2.44 -20.65 -13.03
N ARG A 464 -1.43 -20.76 -12.14
CA ARG A 464 -0.48 -19.68 -11.79
C ARG A 464 0.94 -20.13 -12.10
N GLN A 465 1.25 -20.22 -13.39
CA GLN A 465 2.59 -20.62 -13.86
C GLN A 465 3.68 -19.63 -13.40
N ASP A 466 3.35 -18.35 -13.28
CA ASP A 466 4.21 -17.30 -12.73
C ASP A 466 4.72 -17.64 -11.32
N ILE A 467 3.84 -18.12 -10.44
CA ILE A 467 4.19 -18.52 -9.08
C ILE A 467 5.04 -19.80 -9.11
N VAL A 468 4.69 -20.77 -9.97
CA VAL A 468 5.47 -22.00 -10.12
C VAL A 468 6.91 -21.69 -10.54
N ASP A 469 7.10 -20.81 -11.51
CA ASP A 469 8.42 -20.44 -12.01
C ASP A 469 9.20 -19.64 -10.94
N TYR A 470 8.53 -18.76 -10.21
CA TYR A 470 9.11 -18.07 -9.06
C TYR A 470 9.60 -19.04 -7.99
N LEU A 471 8.76 -20.02 -7.57
CA LEU A 471 9.13 -21.01 -6.56
C LEU A 471 10.29 -21.89 -7.00
N LYS A 472 10.39 -22.23 -8.29
CA LYS A 472 11.53 -22.98 -8.85
C LYS A 472 12.83 -22.18 -8.82
N GLU A 473 12.75 -20.88 -9.05
CA GLU A 473 13.94 -20.01 -9.15
C GLU A 473 14.39 -19.49 -7.78
N LYS A 474 13.45 -18.94 -7.00
CA LYS A 474 13.73 -18.23 -5.74
C LYS A 474 13.41 -19.05 -4.49
N GLY A 475 12.60 -20.10 -4.61
CA GLY A 475 11.98 -20.75 -3.46
C GLY A 475 10.81 -19.96 -2.89
N LEU A 476 10.27 -20.40 -1.77
CA LEU A 476 9.23 -19.66 -1.06
C LEU A 476 9.87 -18.56 -0.21
N THR A 477 9.76 -17.32 -0.63
CA THR A 477 10.12 -16.13 0.13
C THR A 477 8.93 -15.69 0.99
N LEU A 478 9.12 -14.74 1.90
CA LEU A 478 8.00 -14.14 2.63
C LEU A 478 7.25 -13.17 1.70
N PRO A 479 5.98 -13.44 1.34
CA PRO A 479 5.21 -12.51 0.52
C PRO A 479 4.98 -11.19 1.24
N ASP A 480 5.04 -10.07 0.53
CA ASP A 480 4.94 -8.72 1.09
C ASP A 480 3.53 -8.32 1.58
N ASN A 481 2.54 -9.17 1.30
CA ASN A 481 1.16 -9.07 1.78
C ASN A 481 0.87 -9.99 2.98
N VAL A 482 1.88 -10.62 3.58
CA VAL A 482 1.74 -11.48 4.75
C VAL A 482 2.21 -10.78 6.01
N PHE A 483 1.37 -10.81 7.04
CA PHE A 483 1.60 -10.21 8.35
C PHE A 483 1.57 -11.30 9.41
N ILE A 484 2.65 -11.41 10.18
CA ILE A 484 2.76 -12.38 11.27
C ILE A 484 2.48 -11.66 12.59
N VAL A 485 1.55 -12.19 13.36
CA VAL A 485 1.21 -11.65 14.66
C VAL A 485 1.30 -12.78 15.69
N GLY A 486 2.21 -12.64 16.65
CA GLY A 486 2.35 -13.58 17.77
C GLY A 486 1.54 -13.09 18.97
N THR A 487 0.73 -13.94 19.58
CA THR A 487 0.11 -13.63 20.87
C THR A 487 0.93 -14.19 22.01
N VAL A 488 0.98 -13.45 23.12
CA VAL A 488 1.80 -13.76 24.29
C VAL A 488 0.97 -13.61 25.54
N ASN A 489 0.82 -14.69 26.28
CA ASN A 489 0.23 -14.66 27.62
C ASN A 489 1.33 -14.39 28.65
N MET A 490 1.09 -13.38 29.52
CA MET A 490 2.07 -12.90 30.45
C MET A 490 1.91 -13.47 31.86
N ASP A 491 0.75 -14.04 32.11
CA ASP A 491 0.31 -14.64 33.37
C ASP A 491 0.76 -16.10 33.54
N ASP A 492 1.27 -16.74 32.48
CA ASP A 492 1.70 -18.14 32.51
C ASP A 492 3.22 -18.28 32.74
N THR A 493 3.61 -19.42 33.35
CA THR A 493 5.01 -19.85 33.49
C THR A 493 5.60 -20.34 32.16
N THR A 494 5.61 -19.47 31.17
CA THR A 494 6.04 -19.73 29.80
C THR A 494 7.47 -19.26 29.56
N HIS A 495 8.01 -19.57 28.38
CA HIS A 495 9.36 -19.13 28.00
C HIS A 495 9.42 -17.60 27.86
N GLN A 496 10.45 -16.98 28.44
CA GLN A 496 10.74 -15.58 28.20
C GLN A 496 11.28 -15.37 26.80
N PHE A 497 10.92 -14.24 26.19
CA PHE A 497 11.49 -13.90 24.89
C PHE A 497 12.95 -13.51 25.01
N SER A 498 13.78 -14.09 24.15
CA SER A 498 15.12 -13.58 23.98
C SER A 498 15.10 -12.19 23.31
N ARG A 499 16.12 -11.38 23.60
CA ARG A 499 16.27 -10.06 22.94
C ARG A 499 16.29 -10.17 21.43
N LYS A 500 16.74 -11.32 20.86
CA LYS A 500 16.76 -11.57 19.42
C LYS A 500 15.36 -11.56 18.80
N VAL A 501 14.36 -12.00 19.52
CA VAL A 501 12.94 -11.98 19.08
C VAL A 501 12.38 -10.58 19.20
N ILE A 502 12.52 -9.94 20.38
CA ILE A 502 12.00 -8.59 20.66
C ILE A 502 12.58 -7.56 19.67
N ASP A 503 13.86 -7.66 19.35
CA ASP A 503 14.54 -6.78 18.41
C ASP A 503 13.97 -6.89 16.97
N ARG A 504 13.31 -7.99 16.63
CA ARG A 504 12.76 -8.24 15.30
C ARG A 504 11.25 -8.05 15.19
N ALA A 505 10.55 -7.91 16.31
CA ALA A 505 9.12 -7.67 16.36
C ALA A 505 8.80 -6.22 16.76
N MET A 506 7.60 -5.76 16.46
CA MET A 506 6.97 -4.62 17.14
C MET A 506 6.08 -5.17 18.25
N THR A 507 6.26 -4.71 19.48
CA THR A 507 5.52 -5.22 20.64
C THR A 507 4.39 -4.26 21.02
N ILE A 508 3.16 -4.75 21.08
CA ILE A 508 1.99 -3.98 21.52
C ILE A 508 1.46 -4.64 22.79
N GLU A 509 1.42 -3.88 23.86
CA GLU A 509 0.82 -4.32 25.12
C GLU A 509 -0.70 -4.11 25.06
N MET A 510 -1.46 -5.19 25.23
CA MET A 510 -2.90 -5.17 25.29
C MET A 510 -3.32 -5.28 26.75
N ASN A 511 -3.43 -4.15 27.41
CA ASN A 511 -3.96 -4.06 28.76
C ASN A 511 -5.47 -4.27 28.75
N GLY A 512 -6.02 -4.92 29.79
CA GLY A 512 -7.44 -5.23 29.90
C GLY A 512 -8.29 -3.96 29.68
N GLY A 513 -9.20 -4.03 28.70
CA GLY A 513 -10.12 -2.94 28.37
C GLY A 513 -11.13 -2.69 29.50
N ASP A 514 -11.96 -1.66 29.31
CA ASP A 514 -13.10 -1.40 30.18
C ASP A 514 -13.99 -2.65 30.28
N LEU A 515 -14.08 -3.22 31.47
CA LEU A 515 -14.93 -4.39 31.72
C LEU A 515 -16.40 -4.15 31.36
N ASN A 516 -16.86 -2.90 31.40
CA ASN A 516 -18.21 -2.52 31.00
C ASN A 516 -18.43 -2.66 29.47
N ALA A 517 -17.37 -2.53 28.66
CA ALA A 517 -17.46 -2.73 27.22
C ALA A 517 -17.88 -4.16 26.87
N MET A 518 -17.65 -5.14 27.76
CA MET A 518 -18.10 -6.52 27.60
C MET A 518 -19.63 -6.64 27.57
N PHE A 519 -20.33 -5.77 28.29
CA PHE A 519 -21.79 -5.76 28.39
C PHE A 519 -22.46 -4.94 27.27
N GLY A 520 -21.69 -4.15 26.52
CA GLY A 520 -22.15 -3.37 25.37
C GLY A 520 -22.42 -4.20 24.09
N GLY A 521 -22.38 -5.53 24.22
CA GLY A 521 -22.50 -6.49 23.12
C GLY A 521 -21.19 -6.54 22.31
N SER A 522 -20.38 -7.58 22.50
CA SER A 522 -19.31 -7.86 21.55
C SER A 522 -19.97 -8.13 20.21
N ALA A 523 -19.95 -7.14 19.32
CA ALA A 523 -20.45 -7.32 17.97
C ALA A 523 -19.80 -8.57 17.37
N ALA A 524 -20.58 -9.44 16.76
CA ALA A 524 -20.06 -10.57 16.00
C ALA A 524 -19.03 -10.00 14.99
N LEU A 525 -17.94 -10.73 14.75
CA LEU A 525 -17.02 -10.33 13.69
C LEU A 525 -17.76 -10.50 12.37
N GLU A 526 -17.89 -9.44 11.62
CA GLU A 526 -18.63 -9.41 10.36
C GLU A 526 -17.72 -8.94 9.23
N TYR A 527 -17.98 -9.48 8.04
CA TYR A 527 -17.34 -9.00 6.83
C TYR A 527 -17.86 -7.61 6.47
N LEU A 528 -16.96 -6.74 6.03
CA LEU A 528 -17.37 -5.47 5.48
C LEU A 528 -18.03 -5.66 4.10
N PRO A 529 -18.94 -4.76 3.68
CA PRO A 529 -19.37 -4.67 2.30
C PRO A 529 -18.19 -4.57 1.34
N GLU A 530 -18.32 -5.07 0.10
CA GLU A 530 -17.19 -5.15 -0.85
C GLU A 530 -16.50 -3.80 -1.09
N GLY A 531 -17.27 -2.70 -1.13
CA GLY A 531 -16.73 -1.34 -1.27
C GLY A 531 -15.91 -0.85 -0.07
N ASP A 532 -16.16 -1.39 1.11
CA ASP A 532 -15.56 -0.96 2.39
C ASP A 532 -14.43 -1.88 2.85
N VAL A 533 -14.12 -2.95 2.11
CA VAL A 533 -13.07 -3.91 2.44
C VAL A 533 -11.70 -3.21 2.50
N TRP A 534 -11.00 -3.38 3.61
CA TRP A 534 -9.69 -2.77 3.83
C TRP A 534 -8.65 -3.31 2.85
N LYS A 535 -8.06 -2.42 2.09
CA LYS A 535 -7.09 -2.76 1.03
C LYS A 535 -5.68 -2.95 1.60
N ILE A 536 -4.85 -3.72 0.88
CA ILE A 536 -3.46 -4.02 1.24
C ILE A 536 -2.61 -2.76 1.56
N GLY A 537 -2.90 -1.63 0.93
CA GLY A 537 -2.21 -0.36 1.15
C GLY A 537 -2.24 0.16 2.59
N LEU A 538 -3.25 -0.25 3.40
CA LEU A 538 -3.33 0.08 4.82
C LEU A 538 -2.29 -0.67 5.67
N PHE A 539 -1.82 -1.82 5.20
CA PHE A 539 -1.00 -2.76 5.95
C PHE A 539 0.43 -2.88 5.41
N ARG A 540 0.61 -2.74 4.09
CA ARG A 540 1.89 -2.99 3.42
C ARG A 540 2.97 -2.02 3.90
N PRO A 541 4.15 -2.52 4.30
CA PRO A 541 5.29 -1.67 4.59
C PRO A 541 5.68 -0.84 3.36
N ARG A 542 5.82 0.47 3.54
CA ARG A 542 6.23 1.40 2.49
C ARG A 542 7.75 1.58 2.45
N TYR A 543 8.40 1.31 3.56
CA TYR A 543 9.83 1.50 3.78
C TYR A 543 10.45 0.28 4.42
N VAL A 544 11.69 -0.01 4.08
CA VAL A 544 12.51 -1.05 4.71
C VAL A 544 13.67 -0.42 5.50
N ASN A 545 14.12 0.75 5.07
CA ASN A 545 15.21 1.48 5.72
C ASN A 545 14.94 2.99 5.81
N ALA A 546 15.67 3.67 6.71
CA ALA A 546 15.54 5.09 6.96
C ALA A 546 15.87 5.95 5.73
N ASP A 547 16.81 5.52 4.89
CA ASP A 547 17.20 6.28 3.70
C ASP A 547 16.06 6.42 2.69
N GLU A 548 15.18 5.41 2.62
CA GLU A 548 13.99 5.46 1.77
C GLU A 548 12.99 6.51 2.27
N VAL A 549 12.82 6.62 3.59
CA VAL A 549 11.99 7.67 4.21
C VAL A 549 12.57 9.06 3.91
N LEU A 550 13.88 9.23 4.15
CA LEU A 550 14.56 10.51 3.90
C LEU A 550 14.55 10.91 2.42
N ALA A 551 14.51 9.93 1.52
CA ALA A 551 14.44 10.19 0.09
C ALA A 551 13.02 10.61 -0.37
N VAL A 552 11.97 10.08 0.29
CA VAL A 552 10.57 10.45 0.02
C VAL A 552 10.25 11.81 0.64
N HIS A 553 10.68 12.04 1.88
CA HIS A 553 10.47 13.28 2.65
C HIS A 553 11.71 14.17 2.60
N SER A 554 12.22 14.44 1.38
CA SER A 554 13.47 15.16 1.17
C SER A 554 13.45 16.62 1.65
N ASP A 555 12.28 17.23 1.69
CA ASP A 555 12.01 18.59 2.17
C ASP A 555 12.24 18.74 3.69
N CYS A 556 11.97 17.70 4.48
CA CYS A 556 12.20 17.69 5.91
C CYS A 556 13.26 16.65 6.37
N ALA A 557 14.04 16.09 5.45
CA ALA A 557 14.99 15.01 5.74
C ALA A 557 16.03 15.37 6.82
N GLU A 558 16.53 16.61 6.83
CA GLU A 558 17.49 17.05 7.83
C GLU A 558 16.85 17.21 9.22
N GLN A 559 15.59 17.66 9.26
CA GLN A 559 14.83 17.75 10.51
C GLN A 559 14.54 16.35 11.07
N ILE A 560 14.16 15.39 10.19
CA ILE A 560 13.98 13.98 10.58
C ILE A 560 15.26 13.45 11.23
N ARG A 561 16.40 13.59 10.56
CA ARG A 561 17.70 13.13 11.08
C ARG A 561 18.00 13.73 12.44
N LYS A 562 17.99 15.06 12.53
CA LYS A 562 18.35 15.79 13.74
C LYS A 562 17.46 15.41 14.92
N GLN A 563 16.13 15.49 14.74
CA GLN A 563 15.21 15.28 15.86
C GLN A 563 15.15 13.82 16.30
N THR A 564 15.19 12.85 15.39
CA THR A 564 15.16 11.42 15.75
C THR A 564 16.44 10.99 16.46
N VAL A 565 17.62 11.45 16.01
CA VAL A 565 18.89 11.18 16.68
C VAL A 565 18.90 11.79 18.07
N GLU A 566 18.51 13.07 18.21
CA GLU A 566 18.44 13.75 19.51
C GLU A 566 17.55 13.03 20.51
N LYS A 567 16.40 12.51 20.07
CA LYS A 567 15.49 11.74 20.93
C LYS A 567 16.13 10.42 21.41
N ILE A 568 16.78 9.69 20.53
CA ILE A 568 17.48 8.43 20.87
C ILE A 568 18.68 8.70 21.80
N GLU A 569 19.45 9.77 21.55
CA GLU A 569 20.56 10.15 22.43
C GLU A 569 20.10 10.50 23.86
N LYS A 570 18.97 11.17 24.02
CA LYS A 570 18.39 11.45 25.35
C LYS A 570 18.11 10.17 26.12
N ILE A 571 17.48 9.16 25.49
CA ILE A 571 17.27 7.84 26.14
C ILE A 571 18.61 7.16 26.42
N ASN A 572 19.53 7.15 25.47
CA ASN A 572 20.82 6.48 25.63
C ASN A 572 21.67 7.08 26.75
N ASN A 573 21.57 8.39 27.00
CA ASN A 573 22.25 9.03 28.12
C ASN A 573 21.74 8.49 29.46
N GLU A 574 20.43 8.28 29.60
CA GLU A 574 19.85 7.71 30.81
C GLU A 574 20.13 6.19 30.96
N LEU A 575 20.19 5.47 29.83
CA LEU A 575 20.52 4.03 29.79
C LEU A 575 22.03 3.75 29.73
N ALA A 576 22.90 4.76 29.84
CA ALA A 576 24.35 4.59 29.79
C ALA A 576 24.85 3.62 30.89
N ASN A 577 25.79 2.74 30.50
CA ASN A 577 26.30 1.66 31.33
C ASN A 577 25.29 0.56 31.70
N THR A 578 24.13 0.51 31.03
CA THR A 578 23.23 -0.65 31.06
C THR A 578 23.31 -1.44 29.78
N PRO A 579 22.85 -2.71 29.76
CA PRO A 579 22.81 -3.49 28.51
C PRO A 579 21.67 -3.07 27.56
N PHE A 580 20.95 -1.98 27.83
CA PHE A 580 19.74 -1.56 27.12
C PHE A 580 19.96 -0.36 26.19
N VAL A 581 21.19 0.10 26.06
CA VAL A 581 21.55 1.17 25.11
C VAL A 581 21.02 0.84 23.72
N VAL A 582 20.38 1.81 23.11
CA VAL A 582 19.68 1.71 21.83
C VAL A 582 20.66 1.85 20.68
N SER A 583 20.54 0.99 19.66
CA SER A 583 21.40 0.94 18.47
C SER A 583 20.70 1.45 17.22
N TYR A 584 21.44 1.48 16.10
CA TYR A 584 20.97 1.90 14.78
C TYR A 584 19.67 1.23 14.32
N ARG A 585 19.39 -0.01 14.71
CA ARG A 585 18.16 -0.70 14.32
C ARG A 585 16.92 0.02 14.85
N VAL A 586 16.91 0.42 16.12
CA VAL A 586 15.77 1.14 16.70
C VAL A 586 15.62 2.54 16.11
N LEU A 587 16.75 3.22 15.84
CA LEU A 587 16.72 4.50 15.11
C LEU A 587 16.11 4.34 13.71
N ASN A 588 16.50 3.29 12.97
CA ASN A 588 15.91 2.98 11.68
C ASN A 588 14.40 2.76 11.77
N GLU A 589 13.95 1.99 12.76
CA GLU A 589 12.52 1.72 12.98
C GLU A 589 11.76 2.99 13.42
N LEU A 590 12.38 3.88 14.20
CA LEU A 590 11.82 5.19 14.54
C LEU A 590 11.59 6.05 13.31
N VAL A 591 12.59 6.13 12.43
CA VAL A 591 12.47 6.90 11.18
C VAL A 591 11.41 6.30 10.26
N ILE A 592 11.34 4.96 10.12
CA ILE A 592 10.29 4.29 9.32
C ILE A 592 8.90 4.54 9.91
N TYR A 593 8.75 4.43 11.23
CA TYR A 593 7.48 4.69 11.91
C TYR A 593 7.03 6.15 11.70
N LEU A 594 7.96 7.10 11.84
CA LEU A 594 7.71 8.51 11.55
C LEU A 594 7.32 8.73 10.09
N GLY A 595 8.03 8.10 9.13
CA GLY A 595 7.69 8.16 7.71
C GLY A 595 6.26 7.69 7.43
N ASN A 596 5.82 6.62 8.08
CA ASN A 596 4.44 6.15 7.98
C ASN A 596 3.41 7.16 8.55
N LEU A 597 3.75 7.87 9.63
CA LEU A 597 2.89 8.93 10.19
C LEU A 597 2.85 10.19 9.30
N LEU A 598 3.95 10.51 8.63
CA LEU A 598 4.03 11.63 7.69
C LEU A 598 3.30 11.32 6.36
N ASP A 599 3.27 10.05 5.97
CA ASP A 599 2.53 9.59 4.78
C ASP A 599 1.01 9.57 5.00
N ASP A 600 0.55 9.47 6.24
CA ASP A 600 -0.87 9.53 6.54
C ASP A 600 -1.38 10.95 6.23
N ALA A 601 -2.42 11.04 5.42
CA ALA A 601 -2.82 12.21 4.62
C ALA A 601 -3.16 13.51 5.38
N GLU A 602 -3.00 13.54 6.67
CA GLU A 602 -3.24 14.75 7.48
C GLU A 602 -1.99 15.64 7.63
N TYR A 603 -0.80 15.14 7.28
CA TYR A 603 0.42 15.92 7.35
C TYR A 603 0.68 16.61 6.02
N HIS A 604 0.37 17.89 5.94
CA HIS A 604 0.85 18.78 4.89
C HIS A 604 1.79 19.79 5.52
N ASP A 605 3.01 19.87 4.99
CA ASP A 605 3.99 20.87 5.40
C ASP A 605 3.48 22.28 5.01
N ASN A 606 2.71 22.87 5.91
CA ASN A 606 2.31 24.27 5.86
C ASN A 606 3.27 25.16 6.65
N GLY A 607 4.51 24.69 6.91
CA GLY A 607 5.52 25.41 7.69
C GLY A 607 5.23 25.43 9.20
N ALA A 608 4.37 24.54 9.71
CA ALA A 608 4.12 24.41 11.12
C ALA A 608 5.14 23.44 11.74
N ASP A 609 6.29 23.95 12.18
CA ASP A 609 7.28 23.20 12.97
C ASP A 609 6.67 22.44 14.17
N GLU A 610 5.53 22.93 14.70
CA GLU A 610 4.80 22.28 15.80
C GLU A 610 4.16 20.95 15.38
N ALA A 611 3.49 20.89 14.23
CA ALA A 611 2.83 19.66 13.75
C ALA A 611 3.85 18.57 13.43
N PHE A 612 5.00 18.94 12.87
CA PHE A 612 6.11 18.01 12.62
C PHE A 612 6.70 17.50 13.94
N ALA A 613 6.97 18.38 14.90
CA ALA A 613 7.50 18.03 16.22
C ALA A 613 6.54 17.09 16.99
N GLU A 614 5.23 17.28 16.85
CA GLU A 614 4.20 16.40 17.41
C GLU A 614 4.27 14.99 16.78
N LYS A 615 4.41 14.87 15.45
CA LYS A 615 4.58 13.57 14.77
C LYS A 615 5.87 12.87 15.19
N VAL A 616 6.97 13.61 15.34
CA VAL A 616 8.23 13.06 15.86
C VAL A 616 8.04 12.57 17.31
N GLN A 617 7.34 13.33 18.17
CA GLN A 617 7.06 12.91 19.54
C GLN A 617 6.16 11.69 19.58
N GLN A 618 5.13 11.61 18.73
CA GLN A 618 4.24 10.46 18.62
C GLN A 618 4.99 9.20 18.17
N ALA A 619 5.87 9.31 17.17
CA ALA A 619 6.71 8.19 16.72
C ALA A 619 7.69 7.75 17.83
N PHE A 620 8.28 8.70 18.53
CA PHE A 620 9.22 8.43 19.61
C PHE A 620 8.54 7.74 20.79
N ASP A 621 7.33 8.17 21.16
CA ASP A 621 6.51 7.55 22.20
C ASP A 621 6.19 6.09 21.82
N ALA A 622 5.65 5.87 20.65
CA ALA A 622 5.31 4.54 20.14
C ALA A 622 6.52 3.59 20.07
N ILE A 623 7.65 4.05 19.53
CA ILE A 623 8.85 3.20 19.40
C ILE A 623 9.48 2.92 20.78
N THR A 624 9.42 3.87 21.70
CA THR A 624 9.91 3.64 23.07
C THR A 624 9.08 2.53 23.72
N LEU A 625 7.76 2.62 23.64
CA LEU A 625 6.86 1.62 24.21
C LEU A 625 6.99 0.25 23.53
N MET A 626 7.09 0.23 22.18
CA MET A 626 7.06 -1.01 21.41
C MET A 626 8.41 -1.70 21.27
N LYS A 627 9.54 -0.98 21.41
CA LYS A 627 10.87 -1.51 21.09
C LYS A 627 11.91 -1.34 22.18
N ILE A 628 11.84 -0.25 22.94
CA ILE A 628 12.87 0.05 23.94
C ILE A 628 12.49 -0.58 25.28
N LEU A 629 11.32 -0.23 25.80
CA LEU A 629 10.88 -0.71 27.11
C LEU A 629 10.74 -2.24 27.21
N PRO A 630 10.27 -2.99 26.19
CA PRO A 630 10.16 -4.45 26.27
C PRO A 630 11.48 -5.19 26.54
N ARG A 631 12.63 -4.50 26.38
CA ARG A 631 13.97 -5.02 26.62
C ARG A 631 14.51 -4.65 28.01
N VAL A 632 13.83 -3.71 28.69
CA VAL A 632 14.31 -3.12 29.95
C VAL A 632 13.85 -3.97 31.13
N GLU A 633 14.81 -4.48 31.88
CA GLU A 633 14.61 -5.24 33.11
C GLU A 633 15.82 -5.08 34.03
N GLY A 634 15.65 -5.12 35.32
CA GLY A 634 16.76 -5.04 36.26
C GLY A 634 16.31 -4.68 37.68
N ASP A 635 17.31 -4.62 38.55
CA ASP A 635 17.16 -4.32 39.96
C ASP A 635 17.33 -2.84 40.27
N ASP A 636 17.11 -2.47 41.53
CA ASP A 636 17.25 -1.11 42.00
C ASP A 636 18.71 -0.62 41.83
N GLU A 637 19.72 -1.46 42.00
CA GLU A 637 21.12 -1.06 41.86
C GLU A 637 21.43 -0.59 40.42
N MET A 638 20.77 -1.17 39.41
CA MET A 638 20.92 -0.79 37.99
C MET A 638 20.23 0.54 37.69
N PHE A 639 19.04 0.79 38.25
CA PHE A 639 18.23 1.96 37.89
C PHE A 639 18.38 3.15 38.84
N SER A 640 18.85 2.96 40.05
CA SER A 640 19.15 4.04 40.99
C SER A 640 20.53 4.63 40.73
N LEU A 641 20.65 5.95 40.74
CA LEU A 641 21.91 6.68 40.59
C LEU A 641 22.46 7.11 41.94
N LYS A 642 23.69 6.74 42.25
CA LYS A 642 24.33 6.93 43.57
C LYS A 642 24.28 8.35 44.19
N ASN A 643 24.02 9.38 43.36
CA ASN A 643 23.99 10.77 43.76
C ASN A 643 22.71 11.50 43.30
N ASP A 644 21.66 10.80 42.95
CA ASP A 644 20.45 11.35 42.37
C ASP A 644 19.22 10.88 43.19
N THR A 645 18.22 11.72 43.29
CA THR A 645 16.95 11.39 43.96
C THR A 645 15.98 10.72 43.01
N GLU A 646 16.22 10.81 41.69
CA GLU A 646 15.40 10.23 40.64
C GLU A 646 16.05 8.98 40.05
N THR A 647 15.23 7.97 39.75
CA THR A 647 15.68 6.80 39.03
C THR A 647 15.88 7.10 37.54
N ARG A 648 16.66 6.28 36.84
CA ARG A 648 16.78 6.37 35.39
C ARG A 648 15.42 6.29 34.68
N LEU A 649 14.51 5.47 35.18
CA LEU A 649 13.16 5.33 34.65
C LEU A 649 12.34 6.61 34.79
N GLN A 650 12.45 7.30 35.92
CA GLN A 650 11.80 8.61 36.13
C GLN A 650 12.36 9.68 35.20
N LYS A 651 13.66 9.69 34.95
CA LYS A 651 14.29 10.63 34.03
C LYS A 651 13.87 10.35 32.57
N ILE A 652 13.76 9.07 32.20
CA ILE A 652 13.22 8.69 30.87
C ILE A 652 11.75 9.11 30.81
N GLN A 653 10.96 8.90 31.83
CA GLN A 653 9.55 9.30 31.90
C GLN A 653 9.35 10.80 31.65
N ALA A 654 10.25 11.64 32.12
CA ALA A 654 10.19 13.09 31.88
C ALA A 654 10.36 13.52 30.44
N LEU A 655 10.77 12.61 29.52
CA LEU A 655 10.86 12.86 28.07
C LEU A 655 9.51 12.74 27.36
N PHE A 656 8.47 12.28 28.03
CA PHE A 656 7.16 11.96 27.48
C PHE A 656 6.04 12.76 28.14
N ASN A 657 4.92 12.87 27.45
CA ASN A 657 3.72 13.51 28.01
C ASN A 657 3.21 12.71 29.22
N ALA A 658 2.84 13.40 30.29
CA ALA A 658 2.43 12.77 31.55
C ALA A 658 1.26 11.79 31.40
N ASP A 659 0.33 12.08 30.49
CA ASP A 659 -0.86 11.26 30.24
C ASP A 659 -0.62 10.21 29.13
N GLY A 660 0.57 10.15 28.55
CA GLY A 660 0.93 9.24 27.47
C GLY A 660 1.11 7.78 27.94
N ASP A 661 0.95 6.84 27.02
CA ASP A 661 1.05 5.40 27.30
C ASP A 661 2.45 5.01 27.79
N THR A 662 3.49 5.55 27.18
CA THR A 662 4.88 5.32 27.62
C THR A 662 5.13 5.85 29.03
N SER A 663 4.61 7.04 29.35
CA SER A 663 4.75 7.60 30.71
C SER A 663 4.02 6.77 31.76
N ARG A 664 2.81 6.28 31.44
CA ARG A 664 2.06 5.36 32.32
C ARG A 664 2.83 4.05 32.57
N LYS A 665 3.41 3.48 31.50
CA LYS A 665 4.19 2.24 31.60
C LYS A 665 5.47 2.43 32.42
N LEU A 666 6.19 3.50 32.16
CA LEU A 666 7.39 3.84 32.96
C LEU A 666 7.07 4.05 34.43
N LYS A 667 5.94 4.69 34.75
CA LYS A 667 5.45 4.82 36.14
C LYS A 667 5.18 3.44 36.75
N GLU A 668 4.45 2.56 36.05
CA GLU A 668 4.19 1.19 36.53
C GLU A 668 5.49 0.44 36.80
N MET A 669 6.48 0.55 35.89
CA MET A 669 7.79 -0.07 36.06
C MET A 669 8.55 0.50 37.26
N ASN A 670 8.46 1.81 37.49
CA ASN A 670 9.10 2.46 38.64
C ASN A 670 8.41 2.10 39.96
N ASP A 671 7.07 2.10 40.01
CA ASP A 671 6.30 1.67 41.20
C ASP A 671 6.65 0.20 41.58
N ARG A 672 6.85 -0.66 40.57
CA ARG A 672 7.28 -2.04 40.79
C ARG A 672 8.73 -2.12 41.28
N LEU A 673 9.63 -1.28 40.78
CA LEU A 673 11.01 -1.19 41.25
C LEU A 673 11.05 -0.79 42.73
N GLU A 674 10.27 0.20 43.15
CA GLU A 674 10.18 0.63 44.54
C GLU A 674 9.63 -0.47 45.49
N GLN A 675 8.61 -1.22 45.02
CA GLN A 675 7.95 -2.24 45.84
C GLN A 675 8.74 -3.56 45.92
N MET A 676 9.33 -3.99 44.78
CA MET A 676 9.91 -5.33 44.63
C MET A 676 11.44 -5.30 44.52
N GLN A 677 12.09 -4.13 44.46
CA GLN A 677 13.51 -3.94 44.19
C GLN A 677 13.96 -4.53 42.86
N PHE A 678 13.01 -4.81 41.96
CA PHE A 678 13.21 -5.32 40.61
C PHE A 678 12.07 -4.87 39.73
N THR A 679 12.39 -4.54 38.48
CA THR A 679 11.39 -4.19 37.49
C THR A 679 11.70 -4.80 36.14
N ARG A 680 10.67 -5.00 35.35
CA ARG A 680 10.70 -5.38 33.93
C ARG A 680 9.47 -4.84 33.24
N PHE A 681 9.55 -4.71 31.92
CA PHE A 681 8.39 -4.29 31.09
C PHE A 681 7.21 -5.25 31.26
N TRP A 682 7.51 -6.54 31.24
CA TRP A 682 6.56 -7.62 31.36
C TRP A 682 6.06 -7.75 32.82
N PRO A 683 4.76 -8.08 33.03
CA PRO A 683 4.21 -8.26 34.39
C PRO A 683 4.97 -9.25 35.26
#